data_055db38379ba9ff3752c7c900a4f71b0
#
_entry.id   055db38379ba9ff3752c7c900a4f71b0
#
_cell.length_a   1.000
_cell.length_b   1.000
_cell.length_c   1.000
_cell.angle_alpha   90.00
_cell.angle_beta   90.00
_cell.angle_gamma   90.00
#
_symmetry.space_group_name_H-M   'P 1'
#
loop_
_entity.id
_entity.type
_entity.pdbx_description
1 polymer ?
#
loop_
_entity_poly.entity_id
_entity_poly.type
_entity_poly.pdbx_seq_one_letter_code
_entity_poly.pdbx_strand_id
1 'polypeptide(L)'
;MKQQNRLYLIIYVAALLMLSGQLITGCSSTSALKEDEQLFTGLVPIEYKNYEKGAYADSTITEMEYALASAPNGALFGSSYYRTPFPVRLWIWNAFSQSDGALAKWITKVFGSKPKLMANVNPQLRAQVAEHQLDKYGYFNGKVTYDVLTQSNPKKAKVAYQVDFGHLWTLDSMAYLNFPAKSKQFIDASMNKALIRKGSPFNVANMESERQRITRLFRNRGYYFYQNSYASYLADTVNVPGKVQLRLMMADSVDDRATRQWYIGKIHVNFRKQYMEELKDSFVRSYLSFHYNGRKMPIRPGIVLQSLRLRPRELYRVRTEERAKTGLQKMGLFSYSSIQFSPRSVQTLDSLGHVVYRDTLDANIDLVFDKPYDFYVEANARGKTTGRVGPELVVGLTKRNAFHGGEILTVNLHGSHEWQTISQAGGGSTRINSYEYGSDVSVEFPRIITPWNMFRTMEQNERRYRAGHMPTKYRGVPTTTIKASMNVLNRANYFRRHVAAGELAYAWSTSYQHQHSFSPLILSYEFMNSRTAAFDSILALHPYLQISMRDQFVPKMSYTYTYRSPRRYRHPITWSTTISEAANILSLGYMAAGKGWNEKDKKMFKNPFAQFLKLETDFVKYWRITQDGTLVGHVNAGIIWSYGNAENAPYYEQFYIGGANSVRAFNVRSIGPGRYQPTNSKYSYIDQTGDIKYLMNLEYRQKVWGDLYGALFLDAGNVWTLRNHEYSSLGKFDVGKFFRQLAVGTGVGVRYDMGMFVIRVDWGIGLHVPYDTAKNGIYNIRRFKDAQSLHFAVGYPF
;
A
#
# COMPACT_ATOMS: atom_id res chain seq x y z
N MET A 1 23.89 51.37 -6.88
CA MET A 1 23.20 50.08 -7.07
C MET A 1 23.49 49.37 -8.39
N LYS A 2 23.45 49.92 -9.59
CA LYS A 2 23.74 49.24 -10.84
C LYS A 2 25.18 48.73 -11.03
N GLN A 3 26.20 49.44 -10.47
CA GLN A 3 27.60 48.99 -10.53
C GLN A 3 27.95 47.88 -9.55
N GLN A 4 27.40 47.87 -8.37
CA GLN A 4 27.60 46.77 -7.41
C GLN A 4 27.01 45.46 -7.90
N ASN A 5 25.83 45.47 -8.51
CA ASN A 5 25.25 44.23 -9.08
C ASN A 5 26.05 43.68 -10.28
N ARG A 6 26.74 44.55 -11.04
CA ARG A 6 27.67 44.08 -12.10
C ARG A 6 28.93 43.46 -11.53
N LEU A 7 29.44 43.99 -10.43
CA LEU A 7 30.62 43.42 -9.74
C LEU A 7 30.30 42.03 -9.16
N TYR A 8 29.14 41.87 -8.49
CA TYR A 8 28.69 40.57 -8.00
C TYR A 8 28.45 39.60 -9.15
N LEU A 9 27.88 40.04 -10.25
CA LEU A 9 27.66 39.16 -11.45
C LEU A 9 29.02 38.73 -12.04
N ILE A 10 30.00 39.59 -12.12
CA ILE A 10 31.36 39.29 -12.59
C ILE A 10 32.05 38.30 -11.62
N ILE A 11 31.91 38.50 -10.33
CA ILE A 11 32.47 37.59 -9.31
C ILE A 11 31.76 36.23 -9.38
N TYR A 12 30.46 36.18 -9.55
CA TYR A 12 29.70 34.92 -9.74
C TYR A 12 30.09 34.22 -11.04
N VAL A 13 30.23 34.93 -12.14
CA VAL A 13 30.66 34.37 -13.42
C VAL A 13 32.12 33.93 -13.37
N ALA A 14 33.00 34.67 -12.71
CA ALA A 14 34.39 34.25 -12.50
C ALA A 14 34.52 33.05 -11.57
N ALA A 15 33.71 32.99 -10.50
CA ALA A 15 33.63 31.82 -9.63
C ALA A 15 33.03 30.58 -10.37
N LEU A 16 32.03 30.80 -11.22
CA LEU A 16 31.47 29.76 -12.06
C LEU A 16 32.47 29.25 -13.12
N LEU A 17 33.27 30.17 -13.71
CA LEU A 17 34.32 29.81 -14.67
C LEU A 17 35.51 29.14 -13.99
N MET A 18 35.91 29.53 -12.76
CA MET A 18 36.91 28.80 -12.00
C MET A 18 36.42 27.42 -11.57
N LEU A 19 35.17 27.25 -11.16
CA LEU A 19 34.56 25.95 -10.87
C LEU A 19 34.46 25.08 -12.14
N SER A 20 34.11 25.66 -13.30
CA SER A 20 34.07 24.94 -14.57
C SER A 20 35.47 24.58 -15.07
N GLY A 21 36.48 25.41 -14.85
CA GLY A 21 37.88 25.09 -15.16
C GLY A 21 38.43 23.90 -14.36
N GLN A 22 38.14 23.83 -13.06
CA GLN A 22 38.50 22.70 -12.23
C GLN A 22 37.67 21.43 -12.56
N LEU A 23 36.44 21.58 -13.01
CA LEU A 23 35.62 20.46 -13.49
C LEU A 23 36.18 19.86 -14.79
N ILE A 24 36.78 20.67 -15.67
CA ILE A 24 37.38 20.18 -16.93
C ILE A 24 38.65 19.36 -16.70
N THR A 25 39.50 19.74 -15.74
CA THR A 25 40.66 18.93 -15.33
C THR A 25 40.25 17.68 -14.54
N GLY A 26 39.12 17.73 -13.83
CA GLY A 26 38.54 16.61 -13.10
C GLY A 26 37.72 15.64 -13.94
N CYS A 27 37.53 15.86 -15.23
CA CYS A 27 36.78 14.96 -16.12
C CYS A 27 37.43 13.58 -16.36
N SER A 28 38.65 13.35 -15.87
CA SER A 28 39.27 12.04 -15.86
C SER A 28 38.71 11.16 -14.75
N SER A 29 38.19 10.01 -15.09
CA SER A 29 37.68 9.02 -14.09
C SER A 29 38.83 8.31 -13.33
N THR A 30 40.08 8.49 -13.73
CA THR A 30 41.25 7.74 -13.27
C THR A 30 42.38 8.61 -12.77
N SER A 31 42.24 9.94 -12.73
CA SER A 31 43.31 10.87 -12.36
C SER A 31 43.83 10.72 -10.91
N ALA A 32 42.93 10.32 -9.99
CA ALA A 32 43.27 10.12 -8.58
C ALA A 32 43.71 8.68 -8.23
N LEU A 33 43.83 7.78 -9.22
CA LEU A 33 44.22 6.39 -9.00
C LEU A 33 45.72 6.22 -9.03
N LYS A 34 46.26 5.41 -8.14
CA LYS A 34 47.66 4.96 -8.16
C LYS A 34 47.97 4.12 -9.41
N GLU A 35 49.24 3.88 -9.66
CA GLU A 35 49.62 3.16 -10.89
C GLU A 35 49.16 1.70 -10.91
N ASP A 36 49.07 1.08 -9.76
CA ASP A 36 48.64 -0.30 -9.54
C ASP A 36 47.14 -0.48 -9.36
N GLU A 37 46.40 0.63 -9.30
CA GLU A 37 44.95 0.60 -9.04
C GLU A 37 44.13 0.59 -10.34
N GLN A 38 43.14 -0.30 -10.41
CA GLN A 38 42.15 -0.36 -11.49
C GLN A 38 40.75 0.04 -11.04
N LEU A 39 40.13 0.97 -11.76
CA LEU A 39 38.75 1.37 -11.57
C LEU A 39 37.82 0.30 -12.12
N PHE A 40 36.91 -0.18 -11.27
CA PHE A 40 35.83 -1.05 -11.70
C PHE A 40 34.79 -0.25 -12.46
N THR A 41 34.48 -0.65 -13.70
CA THR A 41 33.58 0.07 -14.61
C THR A 41 32.27 -0.67 -14.88
N GLY A 42 32.06 -1.82 -14.23
CA GLY A 42 30.84 -2.62 -14.32
C GLY A 42 31.10 -4.07 -14.73
N LEU A 43 30.02 -4.82 -14.82
CA LEU A 43 30.05 -6.21 -15.28
C LEU A 43 29.82 -6.28 -16.80
N VAL A 44 30.29 -7.36 -17.40
CA VAL A 44 29.79 -7.86 -18.68
C VAL A 44 28.55 -8.71 -18.38
N PRO A 45 27.56 -8.84 -19.27
CA PRO A 45 26.45 -9.76 -19.07
C PRO A 45 26.96 -11.15 -18.66
N ILE A 46 26.38 -11.69 -17.58
CA ILE A 46 26.79 -12.98 -17.03
C ILE A 46 26.38 -14.09 -18.00
N GLU A 47 27.30 -14.98 -18.29
CA GLU A 47 27.03 -16.14 -19.15
C GLU A 47 26.60 -17.31 -18.29
N TYR A 48 25.47 -17.95 -18.64
CA TYR A 48 24.92 -19.10 -17.96
C TYR A 48 24.96 -20.33 -18.85
N LYS A 49 25.55 -21.43 -18.35
CA LYS A 49 25.73 -22.70 -19.11
C LYS A 49 25.12 -23.88 -18.36
N ASN A 50 24.82 -24.93 -19.11
CA ASN A 50 24.47 -26.26 -18.62
C ASN A 50 23.28 -26.29 -17.64
N TYR A 51 22.18 -25.58 -17.95
CA TYR A 51 20.96 -25.59 -17.16
C TYR A 51 19.72 -25.87 -18.00
N GLU A 52 18.73 -26.53 -17.40
CA GLU A 52 17.42 -26.72 -18.02
C GLU A 52 16.56 -25.47 -17.78
N LYS A 53 15.99 -24.91 -18.85
CA LYS A 53 15.12 -23.72 -18.76
C LYS A 53 13.85 -24.03 -18.00
N GLY A 54 13.56 -23.28 -16.97
CA GLY A 54 12.35 -23.43 -16.15
C GLY A 54 12.31 -22.47 -14.99
N ALA A 55 11.15 -22.36 -14.34
CA ALA A 55 10.93 -21.40 -13.25
C ALA A 55 11.92 -21.56 -12.07
N TYR A 56 12.42 -22.76 -11.84
CA TYR A 56 13.42 -23.00 -10.78
C TYR A 56 14.80 -22.47 -11.18
N ALA A 57 15.25 -22.77 -12.41
CA ALA A 57 16.51 -22.24 -12.93
C ALA A 57 16.48 -20.71 -13.01
N ASP A 58 15.36 -20.13 -13.48
CA ASP A 58 15.20 -18.67 -13.54
C ASP A 58 15.29 -18.02 -12.14
N SER A 59 14.73 -18.69 -11.12
CA SER A 59 14.86 -18.23 -9.73
C SER A 59 16.32 -18.31 -9.26
N THR A 60 17.04 -19.37 -9.61
CA THR A 60 18.45 -19.54 -9.25
C THR A 60 19.32 -18.51 -9.99
N ILE A 61 19.05 -18.23 -11.27
CA ILE A 61 19.72 -17.17 -12.03
C ILE A 61 19.56 -15.81 -11.34
N THR A 62 18.37 -15.51 -10.87
CA THR A 62 18.12 -14.25 -10.13
C THR A 62 19.00 -14.17 -8.87
N GLU A 63 19.14 -15.25 -8.12
CA GLU A 63 20.04 -15.30 -6.95
C GLU A 63 21.51 -15.18 -7.33
N MET A 64 21.91 -15.77 -8.46
CA MET A 64 23.29 -15.63 -8.98
C MET A 64 23.57 -14.17 -9.37
N GLU A 65 22.65 -13.53 -10.09
CA GLU A 65 22.77 -12.12 -10.41
C GLU A 65 22.90 -11.26 -9.15
N TYR A 66 22.15 -11.59 -8.10
CA TYR A 66 22.22 -10.86 -6.82
C TYR A 66 23.57 -11.06 -6.13
N ALA A 67 24.09 -12.29 -6.10
CA ALA A 67 25.37 -12.62 -5.49
C ALA A 67 26.57 -11.96 -6.21
N LEU A 68 26.51 -11.90 -7.55
CA LEU A 68 27.56 -11.35 -8.39
C LEU A 68 27.42 -9.84 -8.62
N ALA A 69 26.26 -9.23 -8.31
CA ALA A 69 25.97 -7.83 -8.55
C ALA A 69 27.01 -6.90 -7.90
N SER A 70 27.51 -5.96 -8.70
CA SER A 70 28.42 -4.91 -8.22
C SER A 70 28.21 -3.65 -9.06
N ALA A 71 27.57 -2.63 -8.51
CA ALA A 71 27.34 -1.38 -9.21
C ALA A 71 28.64 -0.54 -9.29
N PRO A 72 29.07 -0.06 -10.47
CA PRO A 72 30.23 0.81 -10.62
C PRO A 72 29.92 2.27 -10.20
N ASN A 73 30.96 3.11 -10.14
CA ASN A 73 30.72 4.55 -9.99
C ASN A 73 29.94 5.09 -11.19
N GLY A 74 28.89 5.88 -10.90
CA GLY A 74 27.99 6.41 -11.93
C GLY A 74 27.05 5.36 -12.51
N ALA A 75 26.82 4.25 -11.80
CA ALA A 75 25.81 3.26 -12.18
C ALA A 75 24.46 3.92 -12.43
N LEU A 76 23.83 3.61 -13.54
CA LEU A 76 22.49 4.06 -13.84
C LEU A 76 21.50 3.22 -13.03
N PHE A 77 20.76 3.87 -12.13
CA PHE A 77 19.76 3.23 -11.24
C PHE A 77 20.31 2.00 -10.46
N GLY A 78 21.60 2.03 -10.08
CA GLY A 78 22.21 0.93 -9.35
C GLY A 78 22.61 -0.29 -10.18
N SER A 79 22.51 -0.24 -11.51
CA SER A 79 22.87 -1.34 -12.40
C SER A 79 24.35 -1.74 -12.28
N SER A 80 24.61 -3.04 -12.29
CA SER A 80 25.97 -3.58 -12.37
C SER A 80 26.55 -3.48 -13.79
N TYR A 81 25.72 -3.36 -14.81
CA TYR A 81 26.09 -3.43 -16.23
C TYR A 81 26.22 -2.07 -16.91
N TYR A 82 25.40 -1.11 -16.50
CA TYR A 82 25.29 0.18 -17.15
C TYR A 82 25.66 1.34 -16.24
N ARG A 83 26.41 2.27 -16.78
CA ARG A 83 26.80 3.50 -16.08
C ARG A 83 26.57 4.72 -16.96
N THR A 84 26.44 5.89 -16.37
CA THR A 84 26.42 7.15 -17.10
C THR A 84 27.77 7.40 -17.76
N PRO A 85 27.80 7.98 -18.97
CA PRO A 85 29.06 8.45 -19.59
C PRO A 85 29.73 9.55 -18.74
N PHE A 86 28.94 10.24 -17.89
CA PHE A 86 29.36 11.36 -17.06
C PHE A 86 29.22 11.00 -15.56
N PRO A 87 30.16 10.30 -14.94
CA PRO A 87 30.10 9.97 -13.50
C PRO A 87 30.53 11.19 -12.64
N VAL A 88 29.65 12.21 -12.60
CA VAL A 88 29.92 13.51 -11.98
C VAL A 88 30.40 13.39 -10.53
N ARG A 89 29.82 12.50 -9.74
CA ARG A 89 30.22 12.29 -8.34
C ARG A 89 31.65 11.76 -8.20
N LEU A 90 32.11 10.92 -9.16
CA LEU A 90 33.50 10.42 -9.20
C LEU A 90 34.44 11.54 -9.64
N TRP A 91 34.03 12.36 -10.62
CA TRP A 91 34.82 13.52 -11.05
C TRP A 91 35.00 14.54 -9.94
N ILE A 92 33.97 14.84 -9.16
CA ILE A 92 34.03 15.69 -7.97
C ILE A 92 35.04 15.10 -6.96
N TRP A 93 34.96 13.80 -6.71
CA TRP A 93 35.94 13.13 -5.85
C TRP A 93 37.37 13.34 -6.36
N ASN A 94 37.63 13.05 -7.62
CA ASN A 94 38.94 13.15 -8.23
C ASN A 94 39.50 14.59 -8.22
N ALA A 95 38.63 15.58 -8.39
CA ALA A 95 39.01 17.00 -8.40
C ALA A 95 39.34 17.57 -7.01
N PHE A 96 38.66 17.11 -5.95
CA PHE A 96 38.71 17.74 -4.64
C PHE A 96 39.29 16.87 -3.52
N SER A 97 39.47 15.55 -3.74
CA SER A 97 39.91 14.62 -2.69
C SER A 97 41.31 14.86 -2.17
N GLN A 98 42.19 15.50 -2.97
CA GLN A 98 43.57 15.82 -2.60
C GLN A 98 43.72 17.24 -1.99
N SER A 99 42.67 18.00 -1.91
CA SER A 99 42.67 19.36 -1.37
C SER A 99 42.40 19.36 0.13
N ASP A 100 43.25 20.04 0.91
CA ASP A 100 43.11 20.13 2.37
C ASP A 100 42.11 21.16 2.87
N GLY A 101 41.61 22.04 2.00
CA GLY A 101 40.67 23.08 2.34
C GLY A 101 39.35 22.57 2.92
N ALA A 102 38.79 23.21 3.94
CA ALA A 102 37.55 22.84 4.59
C ALA A 102 36.35 22.73 3.60
N LEU A 103 36.29 23.66 2.63
CA LEU A 103 35.27 23.64 1.57
C LEU A 103 35.43 22.46 0.63
N ALA A 104 36.64 22.11 0.23
CA ALA A 104 36.93 20.96 -0.64
C ALA A 104 36.56 19.64 0.07
N LYS A 105 36.91 19.51 1.34
CA LYS A 105 36.53 18.36 2.18
C LYS A 105 34.99 18.22 2.31
N TRP A 106 34.29 19.34 2.48
CA TRP A 106 32.82 19.34 2.53
C TRP A 106 32.18 18.94 1.19
N ILE A 107 32.66 19.53 0.07
CA ILE A 107 32.20 19.18 -1.29
C ILE A 107 32.42 17.70 -1.58
N THR A 108 33.62 17.19 -1.27
CA THR A 108 33.97 15.78 -1.46
C THR A 108 33.09 14.86 -0.62
N LYS A 109 32.78 15.24 0.63
CA LYS A 109 31.94 14.45 1.53
C LYS A 109 30.46 14.41 1.09
N VAL A 110 29.93 15.54 0.63
CA VAL A 110 28.49 15.66 0.28
C VAL A 110 28.21 15.20 -1.15
N PHE A 111 29.03 15.60 -2.11
CA PHE A 111 28.78 15.39 -3.54
C PHE A 111 29.74 14.38 -4.18
N GLY A 112 30.89 14.09 -3.57
CA GLY A 112 31.84 13.13 -4.10
C GLY A 112 31.45 11.67 -3.90
N SER A 113 32.05 10.77 -4.68
CA SER A 113 31.98 9.33 -4.49
C SER A 113 33.36 8.71 -4.73
N LYS A 114 33.88 7.99 -3.73
CA LYS A 114 35.17 7.30 -3.83
C LYS A 114 35.20 6.37 -5.06
N PRO A 115 36.36 6.28 -5.75
CA PRO A 115 36.52 5.30 -6.84
C PRO A 115 36.31 3.88 -6.31
N LYS A 116 35.50 3.11 -7.03
CA LYS A 116 35.32 1.70 -6.74
C LYS A 116 36.40 0.89 -7.44
N LEU A 117 37.36 0.48 -6.69
CA LEU A 117 38.54 -0.26 -7.20
C LEU A 117 38.21 -1.73 -7.43
N MET A 118 38.90 -2.37 -8.36
CA MET A 118 38.78 -3.81 -8.64
C MET A 118 39.06 -4.64 -7.39
N ALA A 119 40.05 -4.25 -6.60
CA ALA A 119 40.40 -4.91 -5.32
C ALA A 119 39.20 -4.91 -4.34
N ASN A 120 38.41 -3.82 -4.31
CA ASN A 120 37.23 -3.72 -3.43
C ASN A 120 36.04 -4.54 -3.95
N VAL A 121 35.96 -4.83 -5.24
CA VAL A 121 34.93 -5.71 -5.83
C VAL A 121 35.23 -7.17 -5.48
N ASN A 122 36.51 -7.55 -5.43
CA ASN A 122 36.99 -8.89 -5.16
C ASN A 122 36.21 -9.97 -5.96
N PRO A 123 36.45 -10.07 -7.27
CA PRO A 123 35.70 -10.99 -8.14
C PRO A 123 35.82 -12.45 -7.72
N GLN A 124 36.99 -12.85 -7.20
CA GLN A 124 37.23 -14.20 -6.70
C GLN A 124 36.30 -14.57 -5.55
N LEU A 125 36.22 -13.72 -4.53
CA LEU A 125 35.33 -13.95 -3.39
C LEU A 125 33.88 -14.02 -3.83
N ARG A 126 33.45 -13.16 -4.78
CA ARG A 126 32.10 -13.17 -5.31
C ARG A 126 31.76 -14.43 -6.08
N ALA A 127 32.71 -14.94 -6.87
CA ALA A 127 32.59 -16.21 -7.57
C ALA A 127 32.41 -17.36 -6.57
N GLN A 128 33.25 -17.44 -5.52
CA GLN A 128 33.12 -18.45 -4.45
C GLN A 128 31.75 -18.35 -3.72
N VAL A 129 31.30 -17.14 -3.39
CA VAL A 129 29.97 -16.94 -2.77
C VAL A 129 28.87 -17.43 -3.69
N ALA A 130 28.96 -17.18 -5.00
CA ALA A 130 28.00 -17.66 -5.98
C ALA A 130 28.01 -19.19 -6.14
N GLU A 131 29.21 -19.83 -6.12
CA GLU A 131 29.31 -21.30 -6.10
C GLU A 131 28.61 -21.90 -4.86
N HIS A 132 28.91 -21.39 -3.68
CA HIS A 132 28.18 -21.82 -2.47
C HIS A 132 26.68 -21.58 -2.53
N GLN A 133 26.21 -20.58 -3.31
CA GLN A 133 24.81 -20.37 -3.53
C GLN A 133 24.22 -21.43 -4.48
N LEU A 134 24.96 -21.85 -5.51
CA LEU A 134 24.56 -22.97 -6.38
C LEU A 134 24.36 -24.26 -5.58
N ASP A 135 25.29 -24.59 -4.65
CA ASP A 135 25.14 -25.74 -3.77
C ASP A 135 23.85 -25.71 -2.98
N LYS A 136 23.45 -24.55 -2.44
CA LYS A 136 22.20 -24.39 -1.69
C LYS A 136 20.96 -24.62 -2.55
N TYR A 137 21.07 -24.46 -3.86
CA TYR A 137 20.01 -24.68 -4.82
C TYR A 137 20.08 -26.04 -5.51
N GLY A 138 20.99 -26.95 -5.04
CA GLY A 138 21.09 -28.32 -5.53
C GLY A 138 21.94 -28.51 -6.77
N TYR A 139 22.77 -27.56 -7.11
CA TYR A 139 23.76 -27.64 -8.18
C TYR A 139 25.15 -27.86 -7.60
N PHE A 140 25.39 -29.03 -6.98
CA PHE A 140 26.63 -29.34 -6.26
C PHE A 140 27.90 -29.39 -7.11
N ASN A 141 27.77 -29.54 -8.41
CA ASN A 141 28.90 -29.53 -9.36
C ASN A 141 28.97 -28.18 -10.10
N GLY A 142 28.21 -27.18 -9.65
CA GLY A 142 28.17 -25.85 -10.24
C GLY A 142 29.50 -25.13 -10.04
N LYS A 143 29.94 -24.39 -11.06
CA LYS A 143 31.20 -23.62 -11.03
C LYS A 143 30.97 -22.21 -11.50
N VAL A 144 31.66 -21.27 -10.86
CA VAL A 144 31.62 -19.86 -11.25
C VAL A 144 33.06 -19.38 -11.52
N THR A 145 33.30 -19.06 -12.77
CA THR A 145 34.60 -18.50 -13.18
C THR A 145 34.47 -17.02 -13.46
N TYR A 146 35.55 -16.28 -13.39
CA TYR A 146 35.60 -14.87 -13.67
C TYR A 146 36.86 -14.50 -14.45
N ASP A 147 36.71 -13.48 -15.29
CA ASP A 147 37.82 -12.84 -16.01
C ASP A 147 37.77 -11.33 -15.78
N VAL A 148 38.93 -10.72 -15.58
CA VAL A 148 39.08 -9.27 -15.48
C VAL A 148 39.47 -8.71 -16.82
N LEU A 149 38.53 -8.04 -17.49
CA LEU A 149 38.73 -7.50 -18.84
C LEU A 149 39.20 -6.06 -18.75
N THR A 150 40.48 -5.83 -19.00
CA THR A 150 41.05 -4.48 -19.09
C THR A 150 40.53 -3.78 -20.32
N GLN A 151 40.11 -2.50 -20.21
CA GLN A 151 39.63 -1.70 -21.29
C GLN A 151 40.77 -0.98 -22.05
N SER A 152 40.45 -0.19 -23.08
CA SER A 152 41.44 0.64 -23.82
C SER A 152 42.28 1.53 -22.90
N ASN A 153 41.75 1.93 -21.74
CA ASN A 153 42.55 2.54 -20.68
C ASN A 153 42.92 1.46 -19.66
N PRO A 154 44.22 1.17 -19.44
CA PRO A 154 44.67 0.10 -18.56
C PRO A 154 44.26 0.28 -17.08
N LYS A 155 43.98 1.50 -16.65
CA LYS A 155 43.43 1.81 -15.32
C LYS A 155 41.92 1.55 -15.21
N LYS A 156 41.26 0.98 -16.25
CA LYS A 156 39.80 0.65 -16.22
C LYS A 156 39.61 -0.82 -16.57
N ALA A 157 38.78 -1.50 -15.79
CA ALA A 157 38.45 -2.88 -16.09
C ALA A 157 36.97 -3.20 -15.80
N LYS A 158 36.46 -4.21 -16.49
CA LYS A 158 35.17 -4.87 -16.25
C LYS A 158 35.43 -6.29 -15.73
N VAL A 159 34.42 -6.87 -15.11
CA VAL A 159 34.42 -8.29 -14.75
C VAL A 159 33.43 -9.04 -15.62
N ALA A 160 33.86 -10.12 -16.22
CA ALA A 160 33.02 -11.11 -16.86
C ALA A 160 32.90 -12.32 -15.93
N TYR A 161 31.68 -12.76 -15.66
CA TYR A 161 31.40 -13.99 -14.93
C TYR A 161 30.76 -15.02 -15.86
N GLN A 162 31.17 -16.28 -15.67
CA GLN A 162 30.55 -17.42 -16.32
C GLN A 162 30.10 -18.38 -15.25
N VAL A 163 28.80 -18.72 -15.24
CA VAL A 163 28.16 -19.63 -14.30
C VAL A 163 27.79 -20.91 -15.02
N ASP A 164 28.46 -22.00 -14.68
CA ASP A 164 28.12 -23.35 -15.12
C ASP A 164 27.31 -24.03 -14.02
N PHE A 165 26.05 -24.35 -14.29
CA PHE A 165 25.16 -24.96 -13.30
C PHE A 165 25.46 -26.43 -13.05
N GLY A 166 25.84 -27.17 -14.09
CA GLY A 166 25.96 -28.62 -14.00
C GLY A 166 24.63 -29.33 -13.77
N HIS A 167 24.66 -30.48 -13.13
CA HIS A 167 23.47 -31.31 -12.90
C HIS A 167 22.66 -30.83 -11.70
N LEU A 168 21.32 -30.71 -11.87
CA LEU A 168 20.40 -30.38 -10.78
C LEU A 168 20.07 -31.65 -9.97
N TRP A 169 20.43 -31.67 -8.71
CA TRP A 169 20.10 -32.75 -7.80
C TRP A 169 18.68 -32.63 -7.29
N THR A 170 17.93 -33.72 -7.38
CA THR A 170 16.53 -33.83 -6.93
C THR A 170 16.41 -34.80 -5.76
N LEU A 171 15.31 -34.69 -5.03
CA LEU A 171 15.03 -35.56 -3.88
C LEU A 171 14.46 -36.88 -4.32
N ASP A 172 15.10 -37.98 -3.93
CA ASP A 172 14.57 -39.33 -4.10
C ASP A 172 13.55 -39.68 -3.03
N SER A 173 13.85 -39.37 -1.76
CA SER A 173 12.99 -39.68 -0.63
C SER A 173 13.10 -38.67 0.49
N MET A 174 12.06 -38.59 1.35
CA MET A 174 12.05 -37.81 2.58
C MET A 174 11.48 -38.63 3.72
N ALA A 175 12.20 -38.76 4.83
CA ALA A 175 11.75 -39.48 6.02
C ALA A 175 11.86 -38.59 7.28
N TYR A 176 10.96 -38.82 8.23
CA TYR A 176 10.97 -38.16 9.56
C TYR A 176 11.25 -39.23 10.62
N LEU A 177 12.42 -39.14 11.28
CA LEU A 177 12.95 -40.16 12.17
C LEU A 177 13.09 -39.62 13.60
N ASN A 178 13.03 -40.48 14.55
CA ASN A 178 13.29 -40.23 15.96
C ASN A 178 12.31 -39.26 16.65
N PHE A 179 11.15 -39.04 16.05
CA PHE A 179 10.09 -38.26 16.68
C PHE A 179 9.24 -39.14 17.59
N PRO A 180 8.85 -38.67 18.81
CA PRO A 180 7.90 -39.38 19.68
C PRO A 180 6.63 -39.76 18.89
N ALA A 181 6.05 -40.94 19.18
CA ALA A 181 4.93 -41.48 18.42
C ALA A 181 3.74 -40.48 18.23
N LYS A 182 3.36 -39.74 19.28
CA LYS A 182 2.31 -38.74 19.24
C LYS A 182 2.68 -37.57 18.33
N SER A 183 3.94 -37.14 18.36
CA SER A 183 4.46 -36.06 17.52
C SER A 183 4.54 -36.48 16.06
N LYS A 184 4.92 -37.73 15.78
CA LYS A 184 4.97 -38.31 14.45
C LYS A 184 3.60 -38.35 13.80
N GLN A 185 2.54 -38.75 14.53
CA GLN A 185 1.16 -38.70 14.05
C GLN A 185 0.77 -37.26 13.54
N PHE A 186 1.22 -36.22 14.19
CA PHE A 186 0.94 -34.86 13.73
C PHE A 186 1.68 -34.50 12.45
N ILE A 187 2.92 -34.98 12.28
CA ILE A 187 3.68 -34.82 11.03
C ILE A 187 2.93 -35.53 9.92
N ASP A 188 2.60 -36.83 10.10
CA ASP A 188 1.95 -37.67 9.11
C ASP A 188 0.59 -37.07 8.68
N ALA A 189 -0.22 -36.62 9.62
CA ALA A 189 -1.49 -35.94 9.34
C ALA A 189 -1.34 -34.63 8.57
N SER A 190 -0.14 -34.06 8.51
CA SER A 190 0.15 -32.80 7.82
C SER A 190 1.02 -32.91 6.58
N MET A 191 1.28 -34.13 6.09
CA MET A 191 2.17 -34.40 4.95
C MET A 191 1.71 -33.73 3.65
N ASN A 192 0.40 -33.57 3.48
CA ASN A 192 -0.15 -32.80 2.35
C ASN A 192 0.34 -31.33 2.29
N LYS A 193 0.87 -30.78 3.40
CA LYS A 193 1.42 -29.44 3.54
C LYS A 193 2.94 -29.43 3.54
N ALA A 194 3.60 -30.57 3.38
CA ALA A 194 5.05 -30.67 3.33
C ALA A 194 5.60 -29.88 2.13
N LEU A 195 6.67 -29.13 2.38
CA LEU A 195 7.35 -28.29 1.38
C LEU A 195 8.36 -29.09 0.58
N ILE A 196 8.83 -30.19 1.15
CA ILE A 196 9.80 -31.12 0.57
C ILE A 196 9.10 -32.38 0.15
N ARG A 197 9.25 -32.76 -1.13
CA ARG A 197 8.59 -33.93 -1.71
C ARG A 197 9.54 -34.68 -2.63
N LYS A 198 9.31 -35.99 -2.82
CA LYS A 198 10.02 -36.77 -3.83
C LYS A 198 9.95 -36.08 -5.20
N GLY A 199 11.08 -36.00 -5.91
CA GLY A 199 11.22 -35.38 -7.22
C GLY A 199 11.37 -33.85 -7.20
N SER A 200 11.20 -33.17 -6.06
CA SER A 200 11.50 -31.72 -5.98
C SER A 200 13.01 -31.47 -5.98
N PRO A 201 13.47 -30.31 -6.49
CA PRO A 201 14.89 -29.92 -6.40
C PRO A 201 15.38 -29.87 -4.96
N PHE A 202 16.63 -30.27 -4.74
CA PHE A 202 17.31 -30.01 -3.46
C PHE A 202 17.42 -28.50 -3.25
N ASN A 203 16.94 -28.03 -2.12
CA ASN A 203 16.96 -26.61 -1.81
C ASN A 203 17.01 -26.37 -0.30
N VAL A 204 18.10 -25.77 0.17
CA VAL A 204 18.33 -25.52 1.59
C VAL A 204 17.29 -24.60 2.20
N ALA A 205 16.79 -23.60 1.46
CA ALA A 205 15.75 -22.70 1.95
C ALA A 205 14.42 -23.42 2.16
N ASN A 206 14.07 -24.37 1.28
CA ASN A 206 12.88 -25.21 1.44
C ASN A 206 13.04 -26.18 2.62
N MET A 207 14.25 -26.72 2.83
CA MET A 207 14.56 -27.56 3.97
C MET A 207 14.41 -26.79 5.29
N GLU A 208 14.94 -25.58 5.37
CA GLU A 208 14.78 -24.72 6.56
C GLU A 208 13.31 -24.35 6.78
N SER A 209 12.59 -24.04 5.71
CA SER A 209 11.14 -23.73 5.77
C SER A 209 10.33 -24.92 6.25
N GLU A 210 10.68 -26.15 5.85
CA GLU A 210 10.01 -27.37 6.32
C GLU A 210 10.31 -27.61 7.81
N ARG A 211 11.54 -27.43 8.26
CA ARG A 211 11.93 -27.52 9.66
C ARG A 211 11.16 -26.51 10.51
N GLN A 212 11.01 -25.27 10.03
CA GLN A 212 10.17 -24.25 10.67
C GLN A 212 8.69 -24.62 10.66
N ARG A 213 8.18 -25.26 9.58
CA ARG A 213 6.81 -25.75 9.51
C ARG A 213 6.55 -26.80 10.60
N ILE A 214 7.47 -27.74 10.79
CA ILE A 214 7.37 -28.78 11.85
C ILE A 214 7.42 -28.12 13.23
N THR A 215 8.36 -27.20 13.47
CA THR A 215 8.43 -26.45 14.74
C THR A 215 7.12 -25.72 15.01
N ARG A 216 6.58 -25.02 14.03
CA ARG A 216 5.28 -24.32 14.15
C ARG A 216 4.11 -25.28 14.36
N LEU A 217 4.13 -26.46 13.73
CA LEU A 217 3.15 -27.51 13.93
C LEU A 217 3.11 -27.95 15.40
N PHE A 218 4.27 -28.25 15.97
CA PHE A 218 4.39 -28.69 17.36
C PHE A 218 4.02 -27.57 18.33
N ARG A 219 4.53 -26.35 18.15
CA ARG A 219 4.17 -25.22 18.99
C ARG A 219 2.68 -24.86 18.95
N ASN A 220 1.98 -25.17 17.85
CA ASN A 220 0.51 -25.06 17.79
C ASN A 220 -0.23 -26.21 18.49
N ARG A 221 0.47 -27.25 18.92
CA ARG A 221 -0.06 -28.42 19.63
C ARG A 221 0.41 -28.48 21.10
N GLY A 222 0.90 -27.35 21.62
CA GLY A 222 1.27 -27.22 23.03
C GLY A 222 2.75 -27.39 23.35
N TYR A 223 3.59 -27.79 22.40
CA TYR A 223 5.01 -28.00 22.63
C TYR A 223 5.77 -26.67 22.63
N TYR A 224 5.62 -25.90 23.71
CA TYR A 224 6.15 -24.53 23.80
C TYR A 224 7.67 -24.46 23.64
N PHE A 225 8.41 -25.35 24.29
CA PHE A 225 9.87 -25.37 24.29
C PHE A 225 10.50 -26.02 23.06
N TYR A 226 9.68 -26.60 22.16
CA TYR A 226 10.24 -27.18 20.95
C TYR A 226 10.86 -26.11 20.06
N GLN A 227 12.13 -26.31 19.68
CA GLN A 227 12.93 -25.39 18.89
C GLN A 227 13.36 -26.03 17.57
N ASN A 228 13.68 -25.16 16.61
CA ASN A 228 14.10 -25.56 15.27
C ASN A 228 15.41 -26.39 15.30
N SER A 229 16.31 -26.09 16.24
CA SER A 229 17.60 -26.76 16.44
C SER A 229 17.49 -28.22 16.91
N TYR A 230 16.32 -28.65 17.41
CA TYR A 230 16.12 -30.03 17.90
C TYR A 230 15.94 -31.07 16.78
N ALA A 231 15.85 -30.67 15.54
CA ALA A 231 15.84 -31.57 14.41
C ALA A 231 16.83 -31.10 13.33
N SER A 232 17.60 -32.03 12.81
CA SER A 232 18.60 -31.79 11.77
C SER A 232 18.38 -32.69 10.57
N TYR A 233 18.89 -32.29 9.43
CA TYR A 233 18.84 -33.09 8.21
C TYR A 233 20.07 -33.97 8.11
N LEU A 234 19.84 -35.22 7.75
CA LEU A 234 20.84 -36.13 7.21
C LEU A 234 20.55 -36.30 5.71
N ALA A 235 21.54 -36.05 4.88
CA ALA A 235 21.45 -36.17 3.44
C ALA A 235 22.37 -37.29 2.97
N ASP A 236 21.82 -38.24 2.24
CA ASP A 236 22.59 -39.29 1.57
C ASP A 236 22.60 -38.97 0.05
N THR A 237 23.80 -38.79 -0.48
CA THR A 237 24.06 -38.45 -1.88
C THR A 237 24.78 -39.59 -2.63
N VAL A 238 25.04 -40.73 -1.96
CA VAL A 238 25.85 -41.82 -2.50
C VAL A 238 24.96 -42.94 -3.09
N ASN A 239 23.90 -43.33 -2.37
CA ASN A 239 23.12 -44.50 -2.73
C ASN A 239 22.36 -44.37 -4.07
N VAL A 240 21.96 -43.15 -4.47
CA VAL A 240 21.26 -42.88 -5.72
C VAL A 240 21.98 -41.79 -6.49
N PRO A 241 22.68 -42.09 -7.60
CA PRO A 241 23.40 -41.09 -8.36
C PRO A 241 22.54 -39.92 -8.82
N GLY A 242 22.98 -38.68 -8.61
CA GLY A 242 22.26 -37.47 -9.04
C GLY A 242 20.99 -37.16 -8.21
N LYS A 243 20.75 -37.89 -7.12
CA LYS A 243 19.59 -37.67 -6.23
C LYS A 243 20.03 -37.66 -4.77
N VAL A 244 19.19 -37.06 -3.94
CA VAL A 244 19.42 -36.94 -2.50
C VAL A 244 18.31 -37.66 -1.74
N GLN A 245 18.67 -38.54 -0.81
CA GLN A 245 17.77 -39.08 0.19
C GLN A 245 17.86 -38.27 1.46
N LEU A 246 16.77 -37.58 1.86
CA LEU A 246 16.73 -36.74 3.04
C LEU A 246 16.05 -37.43 4.21
N ARG A 247 16.61 -37.26 5.40
CA ARG A 247 16.03 -37.70 6.67
C ARG A 247 16.07 -36.51 7.63
N LEU A 248 14.89 -36.04 8.07
CA LEU A 248 14.80 -35.09 9.18
C LEU A 248 14.72 -35.89 10.46
N MET A 249 15.76 -35.82 11.26
CA MET A 249 15.91 -36.59 12.47
C MET A 249 15.91 -35.69 13.70
N MET A 250 15.06 -36.02 14.69
CA MET A 250 15.11 -35.38 16.00
C MET A 250 16.33 -35.88 16.78
N ALA A 251 17.02 -35.00 17.48
CA ALA A 251 18.17 -35.34 18.31
C ALA A 251 17.77 -36.30 19.44
N ASP A 252 18.65 -37.21 19.78
CA ASP A 252 18.42 -38.21 20.86
C ASP A 252 18.30 -37.55 22.23
N SER A 253 19.08 -36.48 22.47
CA SER A 253 19.06 -35.71 23.72
C SER A 253 18.36 -34.39 23.51
N VAL A 254 17.08 -34.35 23.81
CA VAL A 254 16.24 -33.13 23.79
C VAL A 254 15.68 -32.89 25.17
N ASP A 255 15.65 -31.63 25.61
CA ASP A 255 15.06 -31.22 26.89
C ASP A 255 13.64 -31.81 27.04
N ASP A 256 13.40 -32.55 28.12
CA ASP A 256 12.08 -33.15 28.43
C ASP A 256 10.94 -32.13 28.36
N ARG A 257 11.18 -30.87 28.67
CA ARG A 257 10.18 -29.79 28.55
C ARG A 257 9.74 -29.58 27.11
N ALA A 258 10.58 -29.90 26.13
CA ALA A 258 10.26 -29.75 24.71
C ALA A 258 9.35 -30.88 24.18
N THR A 259 9.32 -32.02 24.84
CA THR A 259 8.52 -33.18 24.50
C THR A 259 7.13 -33.19 25.18
N ARG A 260 6.92 -32.29 26.13
CA ARG A 260 5.67 -32.18 26.89
C ARG A 260 4.76 -31.07 26.38
N GLN A 261 3.44 -31.23 26.61
CA GLN A 261 2.42 -30.23 26.22
C GLN A 261 2.17 -29.25 27.36
N TRP A 262 2.22 -27.97 27.06
CA TRP A 262 2.05 -26.88 28.00
C TRP A 262 0.71 -26.18 27.85
N TYR A 263 0.12 -25.77 28.98
CA TYR A 263 -1.16 -25.08 29.06
C TYR A 263 -0.95 -23.68 29.58
N ILE A 264 -1.83 -22.74 29.22
CA ILE A 264 -1.79 -21.37 29.73
C ILE A 264 -2.15 -21.36 31.23
N GLY A 265 -1.29 -20.76 32.02
CA GLY A 265 -1.47 -20.58 33.47
C GLY A 265 -2.10 -19.24 33.84
N LYS A 266 -1.53 -18.54 34.81
CA LYS A 266 -1.93 -17.19 35.21
C LYS A 266 -1.52 -16.18 34.11
N ILE A 267 -2.28 -15.09 34.00
CA ILE A 267 -1.99 -14.04 33.02
C ILE A 267 -1.87 -12.71 33.75
N HIS A 268 -0.68 -12.13 33.71
CA HIS A 268 -0.34 -10.84 34.30
C HIS A 268 -0.16 -9.82 33.18
N VAL A 269 -0.80 -8.67 33.34
CA VAL A 269 -0.73 -7.56 32.37
C VAL A 269 -0.16 -6.35 33.08
N ASN A 270 1.01 -5.94 32.68
CA ASN A 270 1.79 -4.86 33.28
C ASN A 270 1.70 -3.61 32.41
N PHE A 271 1.12 -2.56 32.91
CA PHE A 271 1.03 -1.26 32.26
C PHE A 271 2.12 -0.34 32.77
N ARG A 272 3.01 0.08 31.90
CA ARG A 272 4.16 0.94 32.20
C ARG A 272 4.16 2.20 31.34
N LYS A 273 4.66 3.31 31.92
CA LYS A 273 4.99 4.52 31.14
C LYS A 273 6.41 4.46 30.59
N GLN A 274 7.33 3.81 31.31
CA GLN A 274 8.71 3.57 30.93
C GLN A 274 9.05 2.08 31.13
N TYR A 275 10.00 1.56 30.35
CA TYR A 275 10.29 0.13 30.27
C TYR A 275 10.63 -0.53 31.63
N MET A 276 11.36 0.13 32.52
CA MET A 276 11.83 -0.42 33.79
C MET A 276 11.06 0.13 35.01
N GLU A 277 9.88 0.69 34.79
CA GLU A 277 9.08 1.26 35.87
C GLU A 277 8.55 0.16 36.81
N GLU A 278 8.76 0.35 38.12
CA GLU A 278 8.15 -0.52 39.17
C GLU A 278 6.65 -0.24 39.27
N LEU A 279 5.86 -1.30 39.39
CA LEU A 279 4.41 -1.25 39.48
C LEU A 279 3.95 -1.51 40.91
N LYS A 280 3.21 -0.56 41.50
CA LYS A 280 2.80 -0.57 42.89
C LYS A 280 1.34 -1.00 43.10
N ASP A 281 0.49 -0.71 42.12
CA ASP A 281 -0.93 -0.96 42.19
C ASP A 281 -1.30 -2.22 41.40
N SER A 282 -2.30 -2.94 41.90
CA SER A 282 -2.79 -4.13 41.20
C SER A 282 -4.31 -4.20 41.23
N PHE A 283 -4.86 -4.82 40.18
CA PHE A 283 -6.29 -5.03 40.03
C PHE A 283 -6.55 -6.37 39.35
N VAL A 284 -7.38 -7.20 40.00
CA VAL A 284 -7.73 -8.51 39.42
C VAL A 284 -9.12 -8.46 38.85
N ARG A 285 -9.27 -8.85 37.60
CA ARG A 285 -10.58 -8.99 37.00
C ARG A 285 -10.65 -10.25 36.15
N SER A 286 -11.63 -11.10 36.45
CA SER A 286 -11.79 -12.42 35.85
C SER A 286 -10.55 -13.28 36.11
N TYR A 287 -9.83 -13.61 35.05
CA TYR A 287 -8.59 -14.40 35.05
C TYR A 287 -7.33 -13.58 34.79
N LEU A 288 -7.44 -12.27 34.69
CA LEU A 288 -6.31 -11.37 34.44
C LEU A 288 -5.94 -10.61 35.73
N SER A 289 -4.66 -10.54 36.01
CA SER A 289 -4.08 -9.67 37.02
C SER A 289 -3.42 -8.49 36.31
N PHE A 290 -3.91 -7.29 36.57
CA PHE A 290 -3.37 -6.05 36.01
C PHE A 290 -2.47 -5.40 37.05
N HIS A 291 -1.30 -4.94 36.61
CA HIS A 291 -0.35 -4.19 37.45
C HIS A 291 -0.10 -2.83 36.77
N TYR A 292 -0.12 -1.76 37.54
CA TYR A 292 -0.01 -0.39 37.04
C TYR A 292 0.42 0.57 38.14
N ASN A 293 0.64 1.83 37.79
CA ASN A 293 0.86 2.92 38.73
C ASN A 293 -0.22 3.99 38.61
N GLY A 294 -0.85 4.37 39.72
CA GLY A 294 -1.80 5.48 39.81
C GLY A 294 -3.16 5.10 40.38
N ARG A 295 -3.94 6.12 40.70
CA ARG A 295 -5.28 5.94 41.34
C ARG A 295 -6.29 5.18 40.44
N LYS A 296 -6.13 5.20 39.13
CA LYS A 296 -7.04 4.58 38.16
C LYS A 296 -6.24 3.81 37.13
N MET A 297 -6.79 2.68 36.71
CA MET A 297 -6.23 1.90 35.65
C MET A 297 -6.15 2.70 34.33
N PRO A 298 -5.02 2.68 33.63
CA PRO A 298 -4.80 3.55 32.46
C PRO A 298 -5.68 3.18 31.24
N ILE A 299 -6.15 1.94 31.16
CA ILE A 299 -7.04 1.46 30.12
C ILE A 299 -8.10 0.50 30.68
N ARG A 300 -9.30 0.51 30.11
CA ARG A 300 -10.39 -0.38 30.55
C ARG A 300 -10.04 -1.86 30.31
N PRO A 301 -10.18 -2.74 31.34
CA PRO A 301 -9.81 -4.16 31.23
C PRO A 301 -10.41 -4.91 30.04
N GLY A 302 -11.65 -4.61 29.70
CA GLY A 302 -12.37 -5.26 28.61
C GLY A 302 -11.70 -5.08 27.23
N ILE A 303 -10.96 -3.99 27.02
CA ILE A 303 -10.24 -3.73 25.77
C ILE A 303 -9.06 -4.69 25.63
N VAL A 304 -8.32 -4.88 26.71
CA VAL A 304 -7.19 -5.82 26.75
C VAL A 304 -7.67 -7.26 26.59
N LEU A 305 -8.75 -7.62 27.29
CA LEU A 305 -9.39 -8.96 27.20
C LEU A 305 -9.76 -9.33 25.75
N GLN A 306 -10.30 -8.38 24.99
CA GLN A 306 -10.66 -8.60 23.59
C GLN A 306 -9.45 -8.87 22.68
N SER A 307 -8.32 -8.24 22.97
CA SER A 307 -7.10 -8.31 22.15
C SER A 307 -6.24 -9.53 22.49
N LEU A 308 -6.16 -9.92 23.75
CA LEU A 308 -5.26 -10.97 24.20
C LEU A 308 -5.61 -12.37 23.70
N ARG A 309 -6.89 -12.75 23.72
CA ARG A 309 -7.36 -14.09 23.29
C ARG A 309 -6.63 -15.27 23.97
N LEU A 310 -5.86 -15.02 25.02
CA LEU A 310 -5.23 -16.04 25.86
C LEU A 310 -6.21 -16.39 26.99
N ARG A 311 -6.37 -17.67 27.27
CA ARG A 311 -7.24 -18.16 28.37
C ARG A 311 -6.51 -19.17 29.22
N PRO A 312 -6.62 -19.09 30.54
CA PRO A 312 -6.09 -20.10 31.42
C PRO A 312 -6.69 -21.48 31.13
N ARG A 313 -5.90 -22.52 31.34
CA ARG A 313 -6.23 -23.93 31.11
C ARG A 313 -6.39 -24.33 29.64
N GLU A 314 -6.27 -23.41 28.69
CA GLU A 314 -6.20 -23.76 27.26
C GLU A 314 -4.78 -24.24 26.89
N LEU A 315 -4.72 -25.18 25.95
CA LEU A 315 -3.45 -25.63 25.39
C LEU A 315 -2.72 -24.48 24.73
N TYR A 316 -1.43 -24.31 25.02
CA TYR A 316 -0.61 -23.29 24.36
C TYR A 316 -0.63 -23.47 22.83
N ARG A 317 -0.72 -22.37 22.11
CA ARG A 317 -0.63 -22.35 20.65
C ARG A 317 0.12 -21.09 20.21
N VAL A 318 1.21 -21.24 19.46
CA VAL A 318 1.98 -20.09 18.94
C VAL A 318 1.11 -19.15 18.10
N ARG A 319 0.13 -19.70 17.40
CA ARG A 319 -0.82 -18.89 16.62
C ARG A 319 -1.70 -17.97 17.50
N THR A 320 -2.03 -18.40 18.72
CA THR A 320 -2.80 -17.57 19.67
C THR A 320 -1.92 -16.46 20.24
N GLU A 321 -0.66 -16.77 20.56
CA GLU A 321 0.35 -15.80 20.98
C GLU A 321 0.58 -14.73 19.91
N GLU A 322 0.85 -15.13 18.65
CA GLU A 322 1.05 -14.22 17.52
C GLU A 322 -0.16 -13.29 17.31
N ARG A 323 -1.36 -13.83 17.46
CA ARG A 323 -2.61 -13.04 17.35
C ARG A 323 -2.76 -12.06 18.50
N ALA A 324 -2.40 -12.45 19.72
CA ALA A 324 -2.42 -11.57 20.86
C ALA A 324 -1.42 -10.42 20.67
N LYS A 325 -0.17 -10.72 20.28
CA LYS A 325 0.85 -9.71 19.95
C LYS A 325 0.36 -8.74 18.87
N THR A 326 -0.15 -9.27 17.76
CA THR A 326 -0.69 -8.45 16.66
C THR A 326 -1.90 -7.62 17.10
N GLY A 327 -2.76 -8.17 17.95
CA GLY A 327 -3.92 -7.46 18.49
C GLY A 327 -3.53 -6.26 19.34
N LEU A 328 -2.55 -6.45 20.23
CA LEU A 328 -2.02 -5.38 21.08
C LEU A 328 -1.31 -4.29 20.28
N GLN A 329 -0.48 -4.67 19.31
CA GLN A 329 0.23 -3.73 18.43
C GLN A 329 -0.73 -2.88 17.58
N LYS A 330 -1.78 -3.51 17.03
CA LYS A 330 -2.79 -2.82 16.21
C LYS A 330 -3.63 -1.80 16.97
N MET A 331 -3.61 -1.83 18.31
CA MET A 331 -4.28 -0.79 19.10
C MET A 331 -3.62 0.58 18.96
N GLY A 332 -2.36 0.66 18.52
CA GLY A 332 -1.62 1.91 18.32
C GLY A 332 -1.39 2.71 19.62
N LEU A 333 -1.50 2.05 20.78
CA LEU A 333 -1.38 2.69 22.09
C LEU A 333 -0.04 2.46 22.76
N PHE A 334 0.67 1.41 22.33
CA PHE A 334 1.87 0.93 22.99
C PHE A 334 3.07 1.09 22.08
N SER A 335 4.11 1.74 22.57
CA SER A 335 5.43 1.81 21.91
C SER A 335 6.16 0.48 21.99
N TYR A 336 5.90 -0.29 23.04
CA TYR A 336 6.45 -1.61 23.24
C TYR A 336 5.38 -2.56 23.81
N SER A 337 5.36 -3.79 23.30
CA SER A 337 4.50 -4.85 23.78
C SER A 337 5.24 -6.18 23.73
N SER A 338 5.33 -6.89 24.85
CA SER A 338 5.90 -8.23 24.90
C SER A 338 4.98 -9.20 25.62
N ILE A 339 5.05 -10.45 25.25
CA ILE A 339 4.43 -11.57 25.94
C ILE A 339 5.55 -12.56 26.27
N GLN A 340 5.83 -12.73 27.55
CA GLN A 340 6.81 -13.67 28.06
C GLN A 340 6.09 -14.76 28.84
N PHE A 341 6.53 -16.00 28.67
CA PHE A 341 5.95 -17.13 29.37
C PHE A 341 6.96 -17.71 30.36
N SER A 342 6.52 -17.85 31.62
CA SER A 342 7.30 -18.48 32.67
C SER A 342 6.72 -19.87 32.98
N PRO A 343 7.52 -20.95 32.85
CA PRO A 343 7.06 -22.30 33.08
C PRO A 343 6.79 -22.53 34.58
N ARG A 344 5.68 -23.17 34.88
CA ARG A 344 5.34 -23.62 36.22
C ARG A 344 4.71 -25.02 36.15
N SER A 345 5.37 -26.00 36.75
CA SER A 345 4.81 -27.32 36.91
C SER A 345 3.98 -27.42 38.19
N VAL A 346 2.73 -27.79 38.05
CA VAL A 346 1.82 -27.99 39.17
C VAL A 346 1.55 -29.47 39.32
N GLN A 347 1.88 -30.03 40.50
CA GLN A 347 1.49 -31.40 40.84
C GLN A 347 0.00 -31.44 41.17
N THR A 348 -0.72 -32.32 40.52
CA THR A 348 -2.14 -32.63 40.81
C THR A 348 -2.28 -34.14 40.94
N LEU A 349 -3.19 -34.56 41.80
CA LEU A 349 -3.58 -35.99 41.88
C LEU A 349 -4.69 -36.25 40.85
N ASP A 350 -4.60 -37.35 40.14
CA ASP A 350 -5.70 -37.82 39.29
C ASP A 350 -6.78 -38.52 40.16
N SER A 351 -7.87 -38.97 39.52
CA SER A 351 -8.97 -39.68 40.20
C SER A 351 -8.56 -40.99 40.81
N LEU A 352 -7.37 -41.51 40.53
CA LEU A 352 -6.80 -42.74 41.04
C LEU A 352 -5.68 -42.51 42.07
N GLY A 353 -5.43 -41.25 42.46
CA GLY A 353 -4.40 -40.89 43.42
C GLY A 353 -2.99 -40.81 42.87
N HIS A 354 -2.78 -40.92 41.55
CA HIS A 354 -1.46 -40.74 40.96
C HIS A 354 -1.10 -39.28 40.82
N VAL A 355 0.17 -38.96 41.02
CA VAL A 355 0.71 -37.61 40.82
C VAL A 355 0.79 -37.31 39.34
N VAL A 356 -0.04 -36.40 38.89
CA VAL A 356 -0.02 -35.89 37.51
C VAL A 356 0.56 -34.49 37.51
N TYR A 357 1.59 -34.25 36.69
CA TYR A 357 2.15 -32.94 36.50
C TYR A 357 1.33 -32.16 35.47
N ARG A 358 0.80 -31.03 35.83
CA ARG A 358 0.18 -30.09 34.91
C ARG A 358 1.17 -28.97 34.63
N ASP A 359 1.79 -29.08 33.48
CA ASP A 359 2.76 -28.08 32.99
C ASP A 359 2.02 -26.84 32.49
N THR A 360 2.22 -25.72 33.14
CA THR A 360 1.56 -24.45 32.84
C THR A 360 2.57 -23.36 32.50
N LEU A 361 2.17 -22.46 31.63
CA LEU A 361 2.90 -21.26 31.23
C LEU A 361 2.16 -20.04 31.80
N ASP A 362 2.73 -19.41 32.82
CA ASP A 362 2.23 -18.14 33.30
C ASP A 362 2.68 -17.03 32.34
N ALA A 363 1.71 -16.27 31.82
CA ALA A 363 1.97 -15.24 30.81
C ALA A 363 2.18 -13.88 31.47
N ASN A 364 3.34 -13.30 31.30
CA ASN A 364 3.66 -11.91 31.66
C ASN A 364 3.62 -11.04 30.42
N ILE A 365 2.72 -10.07 30.41
CA ILE A 365 2.46 -9.19 29.27
C ILE A 365 2.86 -7.78 29.68
N ASP A 366 3.98 -7.32 29.15
CA ASP A 366 4.47 -5.97 29.39
C ASP A 366 4.03 -5.03 28.26
N LEU A 367 3.34 -3.98 28.64
CA LEU A 367 2.77 -2.96 27.77
C LEU A 367 3.29 -1.59 28.19
N VAL A 368 4.13 -0.98 27.36
CA VAL A 368 4.64 0.37 27.57
C VAL A 368 3.85 1.33 26.69
N PHE A 369 3.17 2.29 27.27
CA PHE A 369 2.40 3.27 26.54
C PHE A 369 3.30 4.13 25.64
N ASP A 370 2.82 4.44 24.47
CA ASP A 370 3.39 5.46 23.59
C ASP A 370 3.04 6.86 24.12
N LYS A 371 3.66 7.89 23.56
CA LYS A 371 3.33 9.28 23.85
C LYS A 371 1.82 9.50 23.65
N PRO A 372 1.14 10.08 24.65
CA PRO A 372 -0.32 10.25 24.57
C PRO A 372 -0.73 11.30 23.51
N TYR A 373 0.14 12.22 23.17
CA TYR A 373 -0.08 13.27 22.19
C TYR A 373 0.93 13.16 21.07
N ASP A 374 0.45 13.37 19.85
CA ASP A 374 1.23 13.46 18.64
C ASP A 374 0.81 14.73 17.89
N PHE A 375 1.76 15.62 17.63
CA PHE A 375 1.54 16.85 16.92
C PHE A 375 2.35 16.83 15.64
N TYR A 376 1.72 17.18 14.52
CA TYR A 376 2.41 17.25 13.25
C TYR A 376 1.98 18.47 12.44
N VAL A 377 2.91 18.94 11.62
CA VAL A 377 2.71 19.99 10.64
C VAL A 377 3.18 19.47 9.29
N GLU A 378 2.29 19.48 8.31
CA GLU A 378 2.59 19.05 6.95
C GLU A 378 2.44 20.24 6.00
N ALA A 379 3.45 20.48 5.18
CA ALA A 379 3.39 21.42 4.07
C ALA A 379 3.38 20.63 2.76
N ASN A 380 2.29 20.72 2.03
CA ASN A 380 2.04 20.01 0.79
C ASN A 380 2.01 20.98 -0.40
N ALA A 381 2.39 20.50 -1.58
CA ALA A 381 2.06 21.15 -2.84
C ALA A 381 0.93 20.35 -3.51
N ARG A 382 -0.22 21.00 -3.68
CA ARG A 382 -1.39 20.40 -4.37
C ARG A 382 -1.40 20.80 -5.84
N GLY A 383 -1.48 19.81 -6.72
CA GLY A 383 -1.72 20.01 -8.14
C GLY A 383 -3.03 19.34 -8.55
N LYS A 384 -3.91 20.06 -9.22
CA LYS A 384 -5.14 19.51 -9.80
C LYS A 384 -5.01 19.43 -11.32
N THR A 385 -5.53 18.37 -11.90
CA THR A 385 -5.58 18.18 -13.37
C THR A 385 -6.34 19.29 -14.12
N THR A 386 -7.07 20.12 -13.38
CA THR A 386 -7.73 21.33 -13.90
C THR A 386 -6.78 22.52 -14.08
N GLY A 387 -5.46 22.30 -13.96
CA GLY A 387 -4.46 23.37 -14.10
C GLY A 387 -4.35 24.30 -12.89
N ARG A 388 -4.71 23.82 -11.71
CA ARG A 388 -4.54 24.53 -10.46
C ARG A 388 -3.41 23.93 -9.65
N VAL A 389 -2.54 24.77 -9.14
CA VAL A 389 -1.42 24.39 -8.27
C VAL A 389 -1.37 25.37 -7.10
N GLY A 390 -1.03 24.86 -5.93
CA GLY A 390 -0.85 25.71 -4.76
C GLY A 390 -0.37 24.97 -3.52
N PRO A 391 0.08 25.69 -2.50
CA PRO A 391 0.47 25.14 -1.21
C PRO A 391 -0.75 24.76 -0.37
N GLU A 392 -0.58 23.74 0.44
CA GLU A 392 -1.49 23.35 1.52
C GLU A 392 -0.70 23.16 2.81
N LEU A 393 -1.20 23.71 3.90
CA LEU A 393 -0.70 23.49 5.24
C LEU A 393 -1.73 22.69 6.03
N VAL A 394 -1.28 21.62 6.68
CA VAL A 394 -2.09 20.82 7.59
C VAL A 394 -1.43 20.80 8.95
N VAL A 395 -2.19 21.12 9.98
CA VAL A 395 -1.76 21.03 11.39
C VAL A 395 -2.66 20.01 12.07
N GLY A 396 -2.06 18.97 12.63
CA GLY A 396 -2.77 17.88 13.25
C GLY A 396 -2.34 17.62 14.70
N LEU A 397 -3.32 17.32 15.54
CA LEU A 397 -3.16 16.86 16.90
C LEU A 397 -3.87 15.52 17.07
N THR A 398 -3.13 14.53 17.50
CA THR A 398 -3.69 13.20 17.84
C THR A 398 -3.50 12.93 19.33
N LYS A 399 -4.58 12.56 20.01
CA LYS A 399 -4.56 12.10 21.39
C LYS A 399 -4.93 10.63 21.44
N ARG A 400 -3.97 9.79 21.86
CA ARG A 400 -4.18 8.35 22.04
C ARG A 400 -4.80 8.07 23.39
N ASN A 401 -5.65 7.05 23.44
CA ASN A 401 -6.38 6.63 24.65
C ASN A 401 -7.18 7.76 25.30
N ALA A 402 -7.89 8.54 24.46
CA ALA A 402 -8.53 9.79 24.85
C ALA A 402 -9.51 9.64 26.02
N PHE A 403 -10.25 8.50 26.09
CA PHE A 403 -11.29 8.21 27.09
C PHE A 403 -11.00 6.90 27.85
N HIS A 404 -9.75 6.48 27.97
CA HIS A 404 -9.31 5.26 28.66
C HIS A 404 -9.88 3.94 28.08
N GLY A 405 -10.34 3.95 26.84
CA GLY A 405 -10.87 2.78 26.13
C GLY A 405 -10.13 2.46 24.85
N GLY A 406 -8.92 3.00 24.70
CA GLY A 406 -8.11 2.81 23.50
C GLY A 406 -8.52 3.70 22.32
N GLU A 407 -9.34 4.70 22.56
CA GLU A 407 -9.81 5.62 21.54
C GLU A 407 -8.69 6.54 21.06
N ILE A 408 -8.69 6.83 19.76
CA ILE A 408 -7.80 7.81 19.12
C ILE A 408 -8.65 9.02 18.73
N LEU A 409 -8.37 10.16 19.35
CA LEU A 409 -8.96 11.45 18.98
C LEU A 409 -7.97 12.19 18.08
N THR A 410 -8.38 12.53 16.87
CA THR A 410 -7.59 13.32 15.93
C THR A 410 -8.32 14.60 15.58
N VAL A 411 -7.61 15.72 15.63
CA VAL A 411 -8.09 17.03 15.22
C VAL A 411 -7.11 17.57 14.19
N ASN A 412 -7.61 17.89 12.99
CA ASN A 412 -6.81 18.47 11.92
C ASN A 412 -7.39 19.82 11.53
N LEU A 413 -6.50 20.77 11.30
CA LEU A 413 -6.78 22.05 10.67
C LEU A 413 -6.00 22.08 9.35
N HIS A 414 -6.65 22.49 8.28
CA HIS A 414 -6.00 22.62 6.99
C HIS A 414 -6.35 23.95 6.33
N GLY A 415 -5.40 24.44 5.55
CA GLY A 415 -5.58 25.63 4.72
C GLY A 415 -4.81 25.46 3.42
N SER A 416 -5.42 25.81 2.31
CA SER A 416 -4.79 25.75 0.99
C SER A 416 -5.09 27.00 0.17
N HIS A 417 -4.16 27.37 -0.67
CA HIS A 417 -4.29 28.43 -1.66
C HIS A 417 -3.94 27.86 -3.03
N GLU A 418 -4.78 28.10 -4.04
CA GLU A 418 -4.59 27.56 -5.39
C GLU A 418 -4.56 28.69 -6.43
N TRP A 419 -3.56 28.65 -7.31
CA TRP A 419 -3.46 29.50 -8.49
C TRP A 419 -3.82 28.71 -9.75
N GLN A 420 -4.39 29.36 -10.73
CA GLN A 420 -4.59 28.79 -12.05
C GLN A 420 -3.34 29.04 -12.90
N THR A 421 -2.68 27.96 -13.32
CA THR A 421 -1.40 28.01 -14.06
C THR A 421 -1.59 27.94 -15.58
N ILE A 422 -2.73 27.46 -16.09
CA ILE A 422 -2.99 27.30 -17.51
C ILE A 422 -3.81 28.50 -17.99
N SER A 423 -3.18 29.35 -18.84
CA SER A 423 -3.88 30.34 -19.67
C SER A 423 -4.65 29.59 -20.74
N GLN A 424 -5.99 29.57 -20.68
CA GLN A 424 -6.78 29.14 -21.83
C GLN A 424 -6.65 30.21 -22.93
N ALA A 425 -6.42 29.73 -24.16
CA ALA A 425 -6.33 30.58 -25.34
C ALA A 425 -7.64 31.37 -25.54
N GLY A 426 -7.60 32.65 -25.26
CA GLY A 426 -8.73 33.58 -25.36
C GLY A 426 -8.60 34.70 -24.32
N GLY A 427 -7.82 35.68 -24.62
CA GLY A 427 -7.48 36.91 -23.95
C GLY A 427 -8.32 37.34 -22.74
N GLY A 428 -7.82 37.10 -21.58
CA GLY A 428 -8.35 37.57 -20.31
C GLY A 428 -7.67 36.87 -19.15
N SER A 429 -6.56 37.39 -18.67
CA SER A 429 -5.85 36.90 -17.47
C SER A 429 -6.60 37.27 -16.22
N THR A 430 -7.73 36.62 -15.95
CA THR A 430 -8.27 36.58 -14.59
C THR A 430 -7.63 35.41 -13.85
N ARG A 431 -6.56 35.67 -13.10
CA ARG A 431 -6.02 34.77 -12.10
C ARG A 431 -7.10 34.51 -11.04
N ILE A 432 -7.83 33.42 -11.19
CA ILE A 432 -8.84 33.02 -10.20
C ILE A 432 -8.08 32.36 -9.06
N ASN A 433 -7.81 33.12 -8.03
CA ASN A 433 -7.27 32.57 -6.79
C ASN A 433 -8.41 31.90 -6.02
N SER A 434 -8.18 30.67 -5.56
CA SER A 434 -9.10 29.92 -4.72
C SER A 434 -8.38 29.63 -3.42
N TYR A 435 -9.05 29.77 -2.30
CA TYR A 435 -8.54 29.29 -1.03
C TYR A 435 -9.56 28.42 -0.34
N GLU A 436 -9.07 27.41 0.33
CA GLU A 436 -9.87 26.47 1.09
C GLU A 436 -9.27 26.35 2.49
N TYR A 437 -10.10 26.40 3.50
CA TYR A 437 -9.71 26.11 4.87
C TYR A 437 -10.80 25.30 5.56
N GLY A 438 -10.36 24.51 6.53
CA GLY A 438 -11.32 23.67 7.25
C GLY A 438 -10.71 22.99 8.45
N SER A 439 -11.59 22.29 9.15
CA SER A 439 -11.23 21.46 10.28
C SER A 439 -11.92 20.12 10.21
N ASP A 440 -11.26 19.08 10.66
CA ASP A 440 -11.87 17.78 10.90
C ASP A 440 -11.51 17.25 12.28
N VAL A 441 -12.49 16.66 12.92
CA VAL A 441 -12.37 16.00 14.21
C VAL A 441 -12.84 14.57 14.05
N SER A 442 -12.03 13.59 14.45
CA SER A 442 -12.42 12.19 14.41
C SER A 442 -12.07 11.47 15.71
N VAL A 443 -12.94 10.56 16.09
CA VAL A 443 -12.72 9.63 17.21
C VAL A 443 -12.84 8.22 16.66
N GLU A 444 -11.76 7.47 16.75
CA GLU A 444 -11.73 6.06 16.39
C GLU A 444 -11.74 5.19 17.66
N PHE A 445 -12.67 4.27 17.74
CA PHE A 445 -12.79 3.28 18.79
C PHE A 445 -12.30 1.93 18.29
N PRO A 446 -11.40 1.22 18.99
CA PRO A 446 -10.91 -0.09 18.57
C PRO A 446 -11.93 -1.21 18.88
N ARG A 447 -13.19 -0.98 18.61
CA ARG A 447 -14.32 -1.89 18.82
C ARG A 447 -15.55 -1.43 18.04
N ILE A 448 -16.51 -2.33 17.82
CA ILE A 448 -17.84 -1.94 17.30
C ILE A 448 -18.67 -1.36 18.47
N ILE A 449 -19.10 -0.12 18.29
CA ILE A 449 -20.02 0.57 19.21
C ILE A 449 -21.36 0.75 18.47
N THR A 450 -22.39 0.10 18.99
CA THR A 450 -23.76 0.24 18.50
C THR A 450 -24.63 0.90 19.57
N PRO A 451 -25.77 1.51 19.25
CA PRO A 451 -26.68 2.07 20.26
C PRO A 451 -27.07 1.06 21.34
N TRP A 452 -27.18 -0.21 20.98
CA TRP A 452 -27.53 -1.30 21.92
C TRP A 452 -26.39 -1.72 22.84
N ASN A 453 -25.13 -1.51 22.50
CA ASN A 453 -24.00 -1.87 23.35
C ASN A 453 -23.28 -0.67 23.97
N MET A 454 -23.62 0.54 23.56
CA MET A 454 -23.05 1.78 24.09
C MET A 454 -23.27 1.92 25.60
N PHE A 455 -24.44 1.48 26.07
CA PHE A 455 -24.83 1.56 27.48
C PHE A 455 -24.65 0.24 28.25
N ARG A 456 -24.09 -0.81 27.61
CA ARG A 456 -23.85 -2.07 28.31
C ARG A 456 -22.76 -1.94 29.34
N THR A 457 -23.05 -2.46 30.53
CA THR A 457 -22.03 -2.55 31.58
C THR A 457 -20.90 -3.51 31.18
N MET A 458 -19.72 -3.27 31.74
CA MET A 458 -18.57 -4.17 31.51
C MET A 458 -18.88 -5.62 31.88
N GLU A 459 -19.70 -5.85 32.93
CA GLU A 459 -20.13 -7.20 33.36
C GLU A 459 -20.94 -7.95 32.30
N GLN A 460 -21.85 -7.25 31.62
CA GLN A 460 -22.65 -7.85 30.55
C GLN A 460 -21.80 -8.24 29.34
N ASN A 461 -20.80 -7.43 29.04
CA ASN A 461 -19.85 -7.74 27.97
C ASN A 461 -18.94 -8.92 28.36
N GLU A 462 -18.56 -9.02 29.62
CA GLU A 462 -17.74 -10.11 30.12
C GLU A 462 -18.51 -11.44 30.19
N ARG A 463 -19.79 -11.44 30.59
CA ARG A 463 -20.67 -12.63 30.56
C ARG A 463 -20.82 -13.17 29.13
N ARG A 464 -20.98 -12.30 28.14
CA ARG A 464 -21.01 -12.70 26.70
C ARG A 464 -19.68 -13.27 26.22
N TYR A 465 -18.58 -12.72 26.69
CA TYR A 465 -17.24 -13.20 26.38
C TYR A 465 -17.02 -14.61 26.96
N ARG A 466 -17.42 -14.85 28.23
CA ARG A 466 -17.36 -16.18 28.89
C ARG A 466 -18.28 -17.20 28.20
N ALA A 467 -19.45 -16.79 27.74
CA ALA A 467 -20.40 -17.65 27.07
C ALA A 467 -20.01 -18.00 25.61
N GLY A 468 -18.83 -17.58 25.11
CA GLY A 468 -18.39 -17.86 23.74
C GLY A 468 -19.10 -17.03 22.67
N HIS A 469 -19.96 -16.11 23.05
CA HIS A 469 -20.73 -15.27 22.12
C HIS A 469 -19.92 -14.09 21.55
N MET A 470 -18.63 -14.02 21.82
CA MET A 470 -17.76 -13.07 21.12
C MET A 470 -17.55 -13.53 19.68
N PRO A 471 -17.67 -12.64 18.70
CA PRO A 471 -17.46 -13.01 17.31
C PRO A 471 -16.02 -13.43 17.09
N THR A 472 -15.78 -14.75 17.18
CA THR A 472 -14.53 -15.38 16.71
C THR A 472 -14.30 -15.15 15.21
N LYS A 473 -15.27 -14.53 14.54
CA LYS A 473 -15.31 -14.29 13.11
C LYS A 473 -14.42 -13.12 12.64
N TYR A 474 -14.10 -12.14 13.49
CA TYR A 474 -13.28 -11.00 13.05
C TYR A 474 -11.79 -11.32 13.12
N ARG A 475 -11.08 -11.03 12.04
CA ARG A 475 -9.61 -11.04 11.99
C ARG A 475 -9.09 -9.62 12.05
N GLY A 476 -8.47 -9.26 13.16
CA GLY A 476 -8.04 -7.90 13.47
C GLY A 476 -8.94 -7.26 14.53
N VAL A 477 -8.69 -5.99 14.78
CA VAL A 477 -9.52 -5.18 15.68
C VAL A 477 -10.56 -4.47 14.82
N PRO A 478 -11.86 -4.75 15.02
CA PRO A 478 -12.89 -3.97 14.33
C PRO A 478 -12.93 -2.56 14.92
N THR A 479 -13.20 -1.56 14.09
CA THR A 479 -13.22 -0.16 14.52
C THR A 479 -14.57 0.50 14.30
N THR A 480 -14.87 1.49 15.12
CA THR A 480 -15.94 2.46 14.92
C THR A 480 -15.32 3.84 14.86
N THR A 481 -15.57 4.56 13.79
CA THR A 481 -15.08 5.93 13.60
C THR A 481 -16.25 6.89 13.57
N ILE A 482 -16.16 7.93 14.38
CA ILE A 482 -17.07 9.09 14.32
C ILE A 482 -16.24 10.26 13.85
N LYS A 483 -16.64 10.87 12.75
CA LYS A 483 -15.97 12.02 12.14
C LYS A 483 -16.94 13.18 11.96
N ALA A 484 -16.48 14.38 12.26
CA ALA A 484 -17.15 15.64 11.91
C ALA A 484 -16.12 16.54 11.21
N SER A 485 -16.55 17.22 10.16
CA SER A 485 -15.71 18.14 9.41
C SER A 485 -16.48 19.36 8.95
N MET A 486 -15.78 20.48 8.84
CA MET A 486 -16.30 21.71 8.27
C MET A 486 -15.22 22.32 7.35
N ASN A 487 -15.61 22.56 6.09
CA ASN A 487 -14.74 23.12 5.06
C ASN A 487 -15.39 24.36 4.47
N VAL A 488 -14.58 25.35 4.21
CA VAL A 488 -14.96 26.59 3.54
C VAL A 488 -14.13 26.73 2.26
N LEU A 489 -14.80 26.66 1.13
CA LEU A 489 -14.21 26.91 -0.18
C LEU A 489 -14.60 28.31 -0.64
N ASN A 490 -13.61 29.18 -0.78
CA ASN A 490 -13.78 30.50 -1.35
C ASN A 490 -13.15 30.57 -2.74
N ARG A 491 -13.94 30.91 -3.74
CA ARG A 491 -13.49 31.30 -5.07
C ARG A 491 -13.64 32.80 -5.20
N ALA A 492 -12.52 33.51 -5.10
CA ALA A 492 -12.50 34.95 -5.24
C ALA A 492 -13.28 35.39 -6.49
N ASN A 493 -14.10 36.43 -6.35
CA ASN A 493 -14.98 37.00 -7.39
C ASN A 493 -16.14 36.11 -7.88
N TYR A 494 -16.38 34.92 -7.27
CA TYR A 494 -17.49 34.04 -7.66
C TYR A 494 -18.39 33.68 -6.48
N PHE A 495 -17.90 32.85 -5.54
CA PHE A 495 -18.73 32.36 -4.45
C PHE A 495 -17.92 31.91 -3.23
N ARG A 496 -18.59 31.85 -2.09
CA ARG A 496 -18.13 31.18 -0.88
C ARG A 496 -19.10 30.06 -0.53
N ARG A 497 -18.57 28.82 -0.46
CA ARG A 497 -19.33 27.62 -0.15
C ARG A 497 -18.84 27.00 1.14
N HIS A 498 -19.77 26.59 1.98
CA HIS A 498 -19.51 25.87 3.21
C HIS A 498 -19.98 24.42 3.07
N VAL A 499 -19.20 23.50 3.61
CA VAL A 499 -19.53 22.07 3.65
C VAL A 499 -19.35 21.59 5.07
N ALA A 500 -20.46 21.26 5.73
CA ALA A 500 -20.46 20.60 7.02
C ALA A 500 -20.79 19.12 6.82
N ALA A 501 -19.94 18.22 7.37
CA ALA A 501 -20.16 16.78 7.22
C ALA A 501 -19.96 16.04 8.54
N GLY A 502 -20.72 14.97 8.71
CA GLY A 502 -20.61 14.04 9.83
C GLY A 502 -20.69 12.60 9.33
N GLU A 503 -19.90 11.71 9.90
CA GLU A 503 -19.87 10.30 9.52
C GLU A 503 -19.77 9.40 10.76
N LEU A 504 -20.55 8.32 10.75
CA LEU A 504 -20.37 7.17 11.62
C LEU A 504 -20.02 5.98 10.74
N ALA A 505 -18.84 5.39 10.95
CA ALA A 505 -18.37 4.26 10.15
C ALA A 505 -17.95 3.08 11.02
N TYR A 506 -18.24 1.88 10.55
CA TYR A 506 -17.80 0.61 11.11
C TYR A 506 -16.91 -0.10 10.12
N ALA A 507 -15.72 -0.53 10.54
CA ALA A 507 -14.82 -1.33 9.71
C ALA A 507 -14.45 -2.64 10.42
N TRP A 508 -14.49 -3.75 9.68
CA TRP A 508 -14.09 -5.06 10.19
C TRP A 508 -13.57 -5.97 9.07
N SER A 509 -12.86 -7.01 9.45
CA SER A 509 -12.37 -8.03 8.52
C SER A 509 -12.81 -9.42 9.00
N THR A 510 -13.43 -10.21 8.14
CA THR A 510 -13.79 -11.60 8.44
C THR A 510 -12.63 -12.55 8.15
N SER A 511 -11.75 -12.17 7.22
CA SER A 511 -10.47 -12.83 6.95
C SER A 511 -9.42 -11.80 6.52
N TYR A 512 -8.19 -12.23 6.21
CA TYR A 512 -7.18 -11.34 5.61
C TYR A 512 -7.56 -10.88 4.21
N GLN A 513 -8.42 -11.64 3.53
CA GLN A 513 -8.88 -11.38 2.18
C GLN A 513 -10.16 -10.52 2.15
N HIS A 514 -11.03 -10.66 3.15
CA HIS A 514 -12.37 -10.07 3.17
C HIS A 514 -12.45 -8.93 4.18
N GLN A 515 -12.64 -7.74 3.69
CA GLN A 515 -12.77 -6.51 4.47
C GLN A 515 -14.16 -5.90 4.22
N HIS A 516 -14.75 -5.33 5.25
CA HIS A 516 -16.07 -4.74 5.23
C HIS A 516 -15.98 -3.35 5.86
N SER A 517 -16.64 -2.38 5.26
CA SER A 517 -16.86 -1.05 5.82
C SER A 517 -18.34 -0.71 5.69
N PHE A 518 -18.96 -0.30 6.77
CA PHE A 518 -20.35 0.09 6.80
C PHE A 518 -20.51 1.44 7.50
N SER A 519 -20.98 2.44 6.76
CA SER A 519 -21.30 3.76 7.29
C SER A 519 -22.81 3.93 7.31
N PRO A 520 -23.49 3.66 8.45
CA PRO A 520 -24.95 3.78 8.57
C PRO A 520 -25.42 5.24 8.50
N LEU A 521 -24.53 6.19 8.71
CA LEU A 521 -24.86 7.60 8.71
C LEU A 521 -23.69 8.40 8.16
N ILE A 522 -23.90 9.01 7.00
CA ILE A 522 -23.04 10.01 6.40
C ILE A 522 -23.93 11.21 6.13
N LEU A 523 -23.70 12.30 6.83
CA LEU A 523 -24.45 13.55 6.64
C LEU A 523 -23.53 14.53 5.92
N SER A 524 -24.00 15.11 4.83
CA SER A 524 -23.31 16.19 4.15
C SER A 524 -24.31 17.32 3.91
N TYR A 525 -23.97 18.49 4.42
CA TYR A 525 -24.74 19.71 4.21
C TYR A 525 -23.85 20.72 3.53
N GLU A 526 -24.23 21.07 2.30
CA GLU A 526 -23.52 22.02 1.47
C GLU A 526 -24.40 23.23 1.24
N PHE A 527 -23.90 24.41 1.56
CA PHE A 527 -24.65 25.65 1.34
C PHE A 527 -23.74 26.78 0.85
N MET A 528 -24.33 27.59 -0.01
CA MET A 528 -23.71 28.76 -0.60
C MET A 528 -23.93 29.95 0.32
N ASN A 529 -22.89 30.38 1.04
CA ASN A 529 -22.97 31.49 1.97
C ASN A 529 -23.05 32.84 1.25
N SER A 530 -22.33 33.00 0.16
CA SER A 530 -22.35 34.21 -0.68
C SER A 530 -22.01 33.89 -2.12
N ARG A 531 -22.58 34.62 -3.04
CA ARG A 531 -22.33 34.59 -4.49
C ARG A 531 -22.35 35.98 -5.08
N THR A 532 -21.64 36.19 -6.16
CA THR A 532 -21.56 37.48 -6.85
C THR A 532 -22.50 37.51 -8.07
N ALA A 533 -22.86 38.72 -8.52
CA ALA A 533 -23.65 38.89 -9.74
C ALA A 533 -22.98 38.28 -10.98
N ALA A 534 -21.65 38.30 -11.05
CA ALA A 534 -20.87 37.66 -12.12
C ALA A 534 -21.09 36.13 -12.11
N PHE A 535 -21.17 35.51 -10.94
CA PHE A 535 -21.45 34.09 -10.82
C PHE A 535 -22.93 33.77 -11.14
N ASP A 536 -23.86 34.62 -10.72
CA ASP A 536 -25.29 34.47 -11.07
C ASP A 536 -25.53 34.54 -12.58
N SER A 537 -24.81 35.41 -13.30
CA SER A 537 -24.83 35.45 -14.78
C SER A 537 -24.31 34.16 -15.40
N ILE A 538 -23.25 33.54 -14.82
CA ILE A 538 -22.75 32.22 -15.26
C ILE A 538 -23.79 31.12 -14.99
N LEU A 539 -24.44 31.14 -13.83
CA LEU A 539 -25.47 30.18 -13.48
C LEU A 539 -26.69 30.29 -14.44
N ALA A 540 -27.08 31.51 -14.85
CA ALA A 540 -28.16 31.73 -15.80
C ALA A 540 -27.88 31.16 -17.19
N LEU A 541 -26.60 31.21 -17.62
CA LEU A 541 -26.13 30.67 -18.91
C LEU A 541 -25.96 29.13 -18.86
N HIS A 542 -25.82 28.53 -17.67
CA HIS A 542 -25.60 27.11 -17.48
C HIS A 542 -26.59 26.52 -16.46
N PRO A 543 -27.83 26.21 -16.86
CA PRO A 543 -28.82 25.68 -15.93
C PRO A 543 -28.45 24.45 -15.15
N TYR A 544 -27.60 23.58 -15.74
CA TYR A 544 -27.05 22.42 -15.05
C TYR A 544 -26.13 22.81 -13.87
N LEU A 545 -25.33 23.86 -14.04
CA LEU A 545 -24.51 24.41 -12.97
C LEU A 545 -25.39 24.95 -11.83
N GLN A 546 -26.54 25.57 -12.17
CA GLN A 546 -27.50 26.03 -11.19
C GLN A 546 -28.05 24.89 -10.34
N ILE A 547 -28.38 23.75 -10.96
CA ILE A 547 -28.80 22.54 -10.24
C ILE A 547 -27.69 21.97 -9.35
N SER A 548 -26.48 21.89 -9.87
CA SER A 548 -25.33 21.30 -9.15
C SER A 548 -24.80 22.14 -7.98
N MET A 549 -25.09 23.45 -8.00
CA MET A 549 -24.66 24.41 -6.99
C MET A 549 -25.77 24.80 -5.99
N ARG A 550 -26.90 24.14 -6.03
CA ARG A 550 -27.93 24.32 -5.01
C ARG A 550 -27.47 23.87 -3.64
N ASP A 551 -27.98 24.52 -2.62
CA ASP A 551 -27.85 24.06 -1.25
C ASP A 551 -28.52 22.69 -1.13
N GLN A 552 -27.77 21.73 -0.58
CA GLN A 552 -28.21 20.34 -0.53
C GLN A 552 -27.93 19.72 0.83
N PHE A 553 -28.84 18.88 1.26
CA PHE A 553 -28.64 17.99 2.38
C PHE A 553 -28.69 16.54 1.89
N VAL A 554 -27.64 15.78 2.19
CA VAL A 554 -27.47 14.40 1.73
C VAL A 554 -27.22 13.48 2.91
N PRO A 555 -28.29 12.93 3.52
CA PRO A 555 -28.16 11.84 4.46
C PRO A 555 -27.97 10.53 3.69
N LYS A 556 -26.81 9.94 3.80
CA LYS A 556 -26.38 8.75 3.03
C LYS A 556 -26.01 7.61 3.96
N MET A 557 -26.32 6.39 3.55
CA MET A 557 -25.78 5.15 4.12
C MET A 557 -24.95 4.43 3.06
N SER A 558 -23.81 3.82 3.45
CA SER A 558 -22.91 3.17 2.52
C SER A 558 -22.36 1.89 3.09
N TYR A 559 -22.24 0.86 2.24
CA TYR A 559 -21.56 -0.39 2.55
C TYR A 559 -20.56 -0.73 1.47
N THR A 560 -19.33 -0.96 1.87
CA THR A 560 -18.23 -1.37 0.98
C THR A 560 -17.70 -2.74 1.38
N TYR A 561 -17.67 -3.64 0.42
CA TYR A 561 -17.01 -4.93 0.52
C TYR A 561 -15.75 -4.93 -0.32
N THR A 562 -14.63 -5.38 0.25
CA THR A 562 -13.35 -5.51 -0.47
C THR A 562 -12.78 -6.91 -0.30
N TYR A 563 -12.48 -7.55 -1.43
CA TYR A 563 -11.75 -8.81 -1.51
C TYR A 563 -10.34 -8.56 -2.05
N ARG A 564 -9.34 -9.12 -1.36
CA ARG A 564 -7.95 -9.13 -1.83
C ARG A 564 -7.40 -10.54 -1.76
N SER A 565 -6.93 -11.07 -2.88
CA SER A 565 -6.34 -12.40 -2.92
C SER A 565 -5.06 -12.49 -2.07
N PRO A 566 -4.68 -13.70 -1.59
CA PRO A 566 -3.42 -13.87 -0.85
C PRO A 566 -2.20 -13.44 -1.67
N ARG A 567 -1.20 -12.86 -1.02
CA ARG A 567 0.05 -12.37 -1.67
C ARG A 567 0.81 -13.46 -2.44
N ARG A 568 0.66 -14.73 -2.05
CA ARG A 568 1.30 -15.89 -2.70
C ARG A 568 0.66 -16.31 -4.02
N TYR A 569 -0.48 -15.74 -4.39
CA TYR A 569 -1.11 -16.06 -5.67
C TYR A 569 -0.30 -15.46 -6.80
N ARG A 570 -0.03 -16.27 -7.82
CA ARG A 570 0.68 -15.82 -9.04
C ARG A 570 -0.10 -14.72 -9.77
N HIS A 571 -1.41 -14.77 -9.74
CA HIS A 571 -2.32 -13.86 -10.42
C HIS A 571 -3.29 -13.21 -9.42
N PRO A 572 -2.82 -12.23 -8.62
CA PRO A 572 -3.65 -11.62 -7.58
C PRO A 572 -4.84 -10.84 -8.14
N ILE A 573 -5.91 -10.80 -7.36
CA ILE A 573 -7.16 -10.10 -7.65
C ILE A 573 -7.44 -9.15 -6.49
N THR A 574 -7.90 -7.95 -6.81
CA THR A 574 -8.55 -7.02 -5.87
C THR A 574 -9.92 -6.70 -6.43
N TRP A 575 -10.95 -6.85 -5.61
CA TRP A 575 -12.32 -6.52 -5.96
C TRP A 575 -12.97 -5.73 -4.83
N SER A 576 -13.53 -4.58 -5.16
CA SER A 576 -14.26 -3.72 -4.22
C SER A 576 -15.62 -3.38 -4.79
N THR A 577 -16.67 -3.49 -4.00
CA THR A 577 -18.02 -3.08 -4.38
C THR A 577 -18.63 -2.23 -3.27
N THR A 578 -19.13 -1.07 -3.65
CA THR A 578 -19.79 -0.12 -2.75
C THR A 578 -21.26 0.06 -3.17
N ILE A 579 -22.14 -0.13 -2.22
CA ILE A 579 -23.57 0.19 -2.34
C ILE A 579 -23.84 1.36 -1.41
N SER A 580 -24.42 2.41 -1.94
CA SER A 580 -24.82 3.59 -1.15
C SER A 580 -26.27 3.95 -1.45
N GLU A 581 -27.01 4.29 -0.42
CA GLU A 581 -28.34 4.86 -0.52
C GLU A 581 -28.39 6.23 0.14
N ALA A 582 -29.26 7.11 -0.34
CA ALA A 582 -29.45 8.42 0.24
C ALA A 582 -30.95 8.66 0.53
N ALA A 583 -31.22 9.08 1.77
CA ALA A 583 -32.50 9.59 2.27
C ALA A 583 -33.70 8.65 2.17
N ASN A 584 -33.53 7.34 1.96
CA ASN A 584 -34.67 6.41 1.94
C ASN A 584 -35.35 6.32 3.32
N ILE A 585 -34.56 6.18 4.39
CA ILE A 585 -35.09 6.15 5.76
C ILE A 585 -35.80 7.45 6.10
N LEU A 586 -35.27 8.59 5.65
CA LEU A 586 -35.87 9.88 5.85
C LEU A 586 -37.20 9.99 5.09
N SER A 587 -37.27 9.52 3.84
CA SER A 587 -38.51 9.48 3.03
C SER A 587 -39.56 8.55 3.63
N LEU A 588 -39.16 7.42 4.24
CA LEU A 588 -40.08 6.56 5.01
C LEU A 588 -40.70 7.32 6.21
N GLY A 589 -39.89 8.13 6.89
CA GLY A 589 -40.40 9.02 7.97
C GLY A 589 -41.41 10.02 7.46
N TYR A 590 -41.18 10.63 6.30
CA TYR A 590 -42.15 11.52 5.66
C TYR A 590 -43.42 10.79 5.22
N MET A 591 -43.33 9.54 4.74
CA MET A 591 -44.52 8.71 4.44
C MET A 591 -45.36 8.45 5.70
N ALA A 592 -44.73 8.13 6.80
CA ALA A 592 -45.42 7.95 8.09
C ALA A 592 -46.11 9.25 8.55
N ALA A 593 -45.61 10.40 8.11
CA ALA A 593 -46.21 11.72 8.34
C ALA A 593 -47.25 12.13 7.25
N GLY A 594 -47.64 11.21 6.36
CA GLY A 594 -48.70 11.42 5.36
C GLY A 594 -48.25 11.97 4.01
N LYS A 595 -46.92 12.13 3.76
CA LYS A 595 -46.43 12.58 2.45
C LYS A 595 -46.14 11.40 1.52
N GLY A 596 -46.47 11.54 0.24
CA GLY A 596 -46.22 10.51 -0.76
C GLY A 596 -44.74 10.22 -0.99
N TRP A 597 -44.38 8.96 -1.37
CA TRP A 597 -43.00 8.59 -1.66
C TRP A 597 -42.38 9.44 -2.78
N ASN A 598 -43.12 9.67 -3.85
CA ASN A 598 -42.64 10.41 -5.03
C ASN A 598 -42.91 11.92 -4.95
N GLU A 599 -43.40 12.43 -3.84
CA GLU A 599 -43.64 13.86 -3.62
C GLU A 599 -42.27 14.57 -3.52
N LYS A 600 -42.10 15.68 -4.26
CA LYS A 600 -40.81 16.35 -4.49
C LYS A 600 -40.55 17.59 -3.61
N ASP A 601 -41.45 17.90 -2.68
CA ASP A 601 -41.34 19.08 -1.82
C ASP A 601 -40.84 18.78 -0.40
N LYS A 602 -40.32 17.56 -0.18
CA LYS A 602 -39.77 17.15 1.12
C LYS A 602 -38.46 17.88 1.40
N LYS A 603 -38.39 18.59 2.52
CA LYS A 603 -37.25 19.42 2.90
C LYS A 603 -36.76 19.05 4.28
N MET A 604 -35.48 19.03 4.47
CA MET A 604 -34.81 18.96 5.77
C MET A 604 -33.91 20.21 5.95
N PHE A 605 -33.95 20.84 7.11
CA PHE A 605 -33.28 22.14 7.35
C PHE A 605 -33.61 23.20 6.28
N LYS A 606 -34.89 23.26 5.83
CA LYS A 606 -35.38 24.15 4.77
C LYS A 606 -34.85 23.85 3.35
N ASN A 607 -33.99 22.88 3.17
CA ASN A 607 -33.43 22.51 1.88
C ASN A 607 -33.90 21.14 1.40
N PRO A 608 -34.11 20.95 0.10
CA PRO A 608 -34.50 19.66 -0.46
C PRO A 608 -33.32 18.67 -0.23
N PHE A 609 -33.63 17.43 0.04
CA PHE A 609 -32.62 16.37 0.15
C PHE A 609 -32.60 15.51 -1.11
N ALA A 610 -31.38 15.05 -1.46
CA ALA A 610 -31.18 14.12 -2.55
C ALA A 610 -31.61 12.71 -2.14
N GLN A 611 -32.29 11.99 -3.05
CA GLN A 611 -32.72 10.61 -2.85
C GLN A 611 -32.27 9.75 -4.03
N PHE A 612 -31.38 8.78 -3.76
CA PHE A 612 -30.81 7.91 -4.79
C PHE A 612 -30.29 6.58 -4.23
N LEU A 613 -30.09 5.64 -5.13
CA LEU A 613 -29.33 4.40 -4.91
C LEU A 613 -28.12 4.41 -5.84
N LYS A 614 -26.93 4.17 -5.30
CA LYS A 614 -25.66 4.10 -6.03
C LYS A 614 -24.97 2.76 -5.82
N LEU A 615 -24.58 2.13 -6.91
CA LEU A 615 -23.76 0.94 -6.93
C LEU A 615 -22.49 1.24 -7.71
N GLU A 616 -21.33 0.95 -7.14
CA GLU A 616 -20.05 1.07 -7.81
C GLU A 616 -19.21 -0.16 -7.54
N THR A 617 -18.57 -0.72 -8.57
CA THR A 617 -17.68 -1.87 -8.46
C THR A 617 -16.35 -1.55 -9.13
N ASP A 618 -15.27 -1.98 -8.50
CA ASP A 618 -13.90 -1.82 -8.93
C ASP A 618 -13.20 -3.18 -8.88
N PHE A 619 -12.67 -3.63 -10.00
CA PHE A 619 -12.08 -4.94 -10.14
C PHE A 619 -10.72 -4.83 -10.83
N VAL A 620 -9.66 -5.29 -10.17
CA VAL A 620 -8.29 -5.31 -10.69
C VAL A 620 -7.77 -6.73 -10.66
N LYS A 621 -7.20 -7.19 -11.77
CA LYS A 621 -6.55 -8.48 -11.88
C LYS A 621 -5.18 -8.35 -12.50
N TYR A 622 -4.20 -9.01 -11.89
CA TYR A 622 -2.82 -9.06 -12.35
C TYR A 622 -2.55 -10.44 -12.96
N TRP A 623 -1.97 -10.47 -14.16
CA TRP A 623 -1.44 -11.68 -14.78
C TRP A 623 0.07 -11.53 -14.93
N ARG A 624 0.82 -12.27 -14.15
CA ARG A 624 2.28 -12.36 -14.33
C ARG A 624 2.55 -13.22 -15.55
N ILE A 625 2.90 -12.58 -16.67
CA ILE A 625 3.17 -13.25 -17.95
C ILE A 625 4.58 -13.80 -17.94
N THR A 626 5.56 -12.97 -17.55
CA THR A 626 6.96 -13.34 -17.39
C THR A 626 7.42 -12.97 -15.99
N GLN A 627 8.68 -13.20 -15.65
CA GLN A 627 9.26 -12.73 -14.37
C GLN A 627 9.23 -11.20 -14.28
N ASP A 628 9.50 -10.53 -15.39
CA ASP A 628 9.63 -9.07 -15.50
C ASP A 628 8.40 -8.40 -16.13
N GLY A 629 7.47 -9.18 -16.65
CA GLY A 629 6.30 -8.70 -17.38
C GLY A 629 4.97 -9.04 -16.69
N THR A 630 4.17 -8.03 -16.42
CA THR A 630 2.84 -8.16 -15.79
C THR A 630 1.79 -7.46 -16.63
N LEU A 631 0.74 -8.18 -17.02
CA LEU A 631 -0.48 -7.62 -17.58
C LEU A 631 -1.46 -7.32 -16.45
N VAL A 632 -2.01 -6.12 -16.43
CA VAL A 632 -2.98 -5.68 -15.44
C VAL A 632 -4.27 -5.28 -16.15
N GLY A 633 -5.38 -5.90 -15.77
CA GLY A 633 -6.71 -5.54 -16.21
C GLY A 633 -7.47 -4.87 -15.07
N HIS A 634 -8.12 -3.76 -15.36
CA HIS A 634 -8.95 -3.00 -14.45
C HIS A 634 -10.32 -2.75 -15.07
N VAL A 635 -11.37 -2.91 -14.30
CA VAL A 635 -12.74 -2.56 -14.67
C VAL A 635 -13.38 -1.80 -13.52
N ASN A 636 -13.88 -0.60 -13.79
CA ASN A 636 -14.69 0.18 -12.86
C ASN A 636 -16.03 0.47 -13.52
N ALA A 637 -17.12 0.07 -12.87
CA ALA A 637 -18.47 0.27 -13.34
C ALA A 637 -19.35 0.80 -12.22
N GLY A 638 -20.26 1.70 -12.54
CA GLY A 638 -21.17 2.27 -11.56
C GLY A 638 -22.49 2.75 -12.14
N ILE A 639 -23.50 2.80 -11.30
CA ILE A 639 -24.82 3.32 -11.61
C ILE A 639 -25.37 4.09 -10.42
N ILE A 640 -25.96 5.25 -10.69
CA ILE A 640 -26.75 6.03 -9.72
C ILE A 640 -28.16 6.13 -10.26
N TRP A 641 -29.11 5.73 -9.46
CA TRP A 641 -30.53 5.86 -9.77
C TRP A 641 -31.17 6.80 -8.78
N SER A 642 -31.57 7.99 -9.24
CA SER A 642 -32.30 9.00 -8.47
C SER A 642 -33.79 8.80 -8.60
N TYR A 643 -34.53 8.96 -7.50
CA TYR A 643 -35.98 8.75 -7.43
C TYR A 643 -36.59 9.55 -6.26
N GLY A 644 -37.93 9.44 -6.12
CA GLY A 644 -38.62 10.04 -5.00
C GLY A 644 -38.53 11.57 -5.01
N ASN A 645 -37.88 12.12 -3.99
CA ASN A 645 -37.71 13.57 -3.82
C ASN A 645 -36.71 14.20 -4.81
N ALA A 646 -35.85 13.41 -5.47
CA ALA A 646 -34.82 13.89 -6.38
C ALA A 646 -35.04 13.40 -7.81
N GLU A 647 -34.91 14.30 -8.79
CA GLU A 647 -34.91 13.94 -10.21
C GLU A 647 -33.52 13.53 -10.69
N ASN A 648 -32.51 14.22 -10.21
CA ASN A 648 -31.11 14.02 -10.58
C ASN A 648 -30.26 13.79 -9.34
N ALA A 649 -29.20 13.02 -9.50
CA ALA A 649 -28.22 12.83 -8.45
C ALA A 649 -27.40 14.12 -8.24
N PRO A 650 -26.93 14.38 -7.01
CA PRO A 650 -26.01 15.47 -6.75
C PRO A 650 -24.77 15.37 -7.64
N TYR A 651 -24.33 16.50 -8.15
CA TYR A 651 -23.20 16.57 -9.08
C TYR A 651 -21.92 15.87 -8.59
N TYR A 652 -21.60 15.97 -7.32
CA TYR A 652 -20.42 15.36 -6.73
C TYR A 652 -20.55 13.83 -6.52
N GLU A 653 -21.79 13.30 -6.59
CA GLU A 653 -22.04 11.85 -6.56
C GLU A 653 -22.07 11.24 -7.97
N GLN A 654 -22.26 12.06 -9.02
CA GLN A 654 -22.24 11.59 -10.39
C GLN A 654 -20.85 11.15 -10.85
N PHE A 655 -20.82 10.25 -11.81
CA PHE A 655 -19.59 9.72 -12.39
C PHE A 655 -19.04 10.63 -13.48
N TYR A 656 -17.73 10.53 -13.66
CA TYR A 656 -17.00 11.14 -14.79
C TYR A 656 -15.81 10.25 -15.19
N ILE A 657 -15.28 10.47 -16.39
CA ILE A 657 -14.09 9.79 -16.91
C ILE A 657 -13.04 10.79 -17.43
N GLY A 658 -11.87 10.24 -17.79
CA GLY A 658 -10.69 10.99 -18.23
C GLY A 658 -9.68 11.24 -17.11
N GLY A 659 -8.45 11.54 -17.50
CA GLY A 659 -7.33 11.81 -16.61
C GLY A 659 -6.46 10.60 -16.33
N ALA A 660 -5.41 10.82 -15.55
CA ALA A 660 -4.30 9.91 -15.32
C ALA A 660 -4.68 8.52 -14.73
N ASN A 661 -5.82 8.39 -14.05
CA ASN A 661 -6.29 7.14 -13.43
C ASN A 661 -7.59 6.63 -14.07
N SER A 662 -7.92 7.07 -15.27
CA SER A 662 -9.12 6.72 -15.99
C SER A 662 -8.78 6.45 -17.45
N VAL A 663 -9.41 7.13 -18.44
CA VAL A 663 -9.02 7.05 -19.85
C VAL A 663 -7.92 8.08 -20.10
N ARG A 664 -6.67 7.64 -20.09
CA ARG A 664 -5.46 8.50 -20.08
C ARG A 664 -5.23 9.31 -21.34
N ALA A 665 -5.89 8.97 -22.41
CA ALA A 665 -5.83 9.76 -23.65
C ALA A 665 -6.62 11.07 -23.58
N PHE A 666 -7.44 11.26 -22.54
CA PHE A 666 -8.35 12.38 -22.44
C PHE A 666 -8.23 13.08 -21.08
N ASN A 667 -8.46 14.39 -21.06
CA ASN A 667 -8.46 15.18 -19.84
C ASN A 667 -9.63 14.78 -18.93
N VAL A 668 -9.50 15.11 -17.65
CA VAL A 668 -10.57 14.88 -16.68
C VAL A 668 -11.83 15.60 -17.11
N ARG A 669 -12.97 14.86 -17.13
CA ARG A 669 -14.27 15.40 -17.55
C ARG A 669 -14.25 16.01 -18.94
N SER A 670 -13.65 15.33 -19.92
CA SER A 670 -13.66 15.77 -21.30
C SER A 670 -14.44 14.84 -22.25
N ILE A 671 -15.02 13.77 -21.69
CA ILE A 671 -15.76 12.75 -22.45
C ILE A 671 -17.10 12.47 -21.75
N GLY A 672 -18.15 12.31 -22.56
CA GLY A 672 -19.52 12.00 -22.12
C GLY A 672 -20.33 13.25 -21.75
N PRO A 673 -21.59 13.07 -21.32
CA PRO A 673 -22.31 11.79 -21.30
C PRO A 673 -22.69 11.29 -22.70
N GLY A 674 -22.56 9.97 -22.90
CA GLY A 674 -22.94 9.32 -24.18
C GLY A 674 -22.21 9.91 -25.39
N ARG A 675 -22.96 10.37 -26.37
CA ARG A 675 -22.47 11.02 -27.59
C ARG A 675 -22.51 12.56 -27.52
N TYR A 676 -22.75 13.13 -26.37
CA TYR A 676 -22.78 14.57 -26.19
C TYR A 676 -21.40 15.17 -26.47
N GLN A 677 -21.36 16.16 -27.35
CA GLN A 677 -20.16 16.92 -27.66
C GLN A 677 -20.15 18.20 -26.82
N PRO A 678 -19.13 18.44 -26.00
CA PRO A 678 -19.05 19.66 -25.23
C PRO A 678 -18.92 20.87 -26.13
N THR A 679 -19.71 21.90 -25.87
CA THR A 679 -19.52 23.20 -26.49
C THR A 679 -18.21 23.80 -25.99
N ASN A 680 -17.50 24.54 -26.86
CA ASN A 680 -16.20 25.18 -26.56
C ASN A 680 -16.29 26.29 -25.47
N SER A 681 -17.25 26.17 -24.56
CA SER A 681 -17.38 27.10 -23.43
C SER A 681 -16.42 26.75 -22.30
N LYS A 682 -15.95 27.76 -21.58
CA LYS A 682 -15.03 27.65 -20.44
C LYS A 682 -15.53 26.71 -19.33
N TYR A 683 -16.81 26.37 -19.30
CA TYR A 683 -17.49 25.59 -18.28
C TYR A 683 -18.06 24.27 -18.78
N SER A 684 -17.78 23.87 -20.04
CA SER A 684 -18.30 22.65 -20.66
C SER A 684 -17.94 21.36 -19.88
N TYR A 685 -16.85 21.36 -19.11
CA TYR A 685 -16.43 20.22 -18.27
C TYR A 685 -17.45 19.92 -17.15
N ILE A 686 -18.36 20.84 -16.83
CA ILE A 686 -19.36 20.66 -15.78
C ILE A 686 -20.47 19.71 -16.26
N ASP A 687 -20.84 19.79 -17.53
CA ASP A 687 -21.92 18.99 -18.12
C ASP A 687 -21.46 17.55 -18.44
N GLN A 688 -20.17 17.25 -18.27
CA GLN A 688 -19.58 15.96 -18.63
C GLN A 688 -19.54 15.00 -17.44
N THR A 689 -20.70 14.78 -16.84
CA THR A 689 -20.95 13.78 -15.80
C THR A 689 -22.10 12.88 -16.20
N GLY A 690 -22.27 11.76 -15.55
CA GLY A 690 -23.34 10.81 -15.85
C GLY A 690 -23.80 10.00 -14.65
N ASP A 691 -24.93 9.33 -14.82
CA ASP A 691 -25.52 8.44 -13.83
C ASP A 691 -24.98 7.00 -13.96
N ILE A 692 -24.47 6.65 -15.14
CA ILE A 692 -23.84 5.36 -15.42
C ILE A 692 -22.38 5.62 -15.80
N LYS A 693 -21.46 4.77 -15.33
CA LYS A 693 -20.04 4.75 -15.68
C LYS A 693 -19.62 3.37 -16.10
N TYR A 694 -18.83 3.30 -17.15
CA TYR A 694 -18.05 2.12 -17.48
C TYR A 694 -16.64 2.54 -17.86
N LEU A 695 -15.65 1.91 -17.23
CA LEU A 695 -14.23 2.13 -17.47
C LEU A 695 -13.53 0.78 -17.51
N MET A 696 -12.74 0.56 -18.53
CA MET A 696 -11.86 -0.59 -18.67
C MET A 696 -10.46 -0.13 -19.04
N ASN A 697 -9.46 -0.66 -18.35
CA ASN A 697 -8.06 -0.41 -18.62
C ASN A 697 -7.32 -1.74 -18.74
N LEU A 698 -6.45 -1.84 -19.72
CA LEU A 698 -5.54 -2.94 -19.89
C LEU A 698 -4.12 -2.37 -19.98
N GLU A 699 -3.21 -2.79 -19.12
CA GLU A 699 -1.85 -2.26 -19.06
C GLU A 699 -0.84 -3.40 -18.94
N TYR A 700 0.06 -3.48 -19.92
CA TYR A 700 1.22 -4.34 -19.85
C TYR A 700 2.40 -3.57 -19.29
N ARG A 701 2.95 -4.04 -18.18
CA ARG A 701 4.09 -3.46 -17.45
C ARG A 701 5.28 -4.38 -17.63
N GLN A 702 6.35 -3.87 -18.23
CA GLN A 702 7.60 -4.60 -18.43
C GLN A 702 8.72 -3.91 -17.65
N LYS A 703 9.43 -4.68 -16.83
CA LYS A 703 10.67 -4.21 -16.23
C LYS A 703 11.69 -4.04 -17.35
N VAL A 704 12.19 -2.82 -17.48
CA VAL A 704 13.17 -2.49 -18.52
C VAL A 704 14.56 -2.62 -17.93
N TRP A 705 14.75 -2.06 -16.72
CA TRP A 705 16.05 -2.03 -16.09
C TRP A 705 15.99 -1.48 -14.65
N GLY A 706 16.65 -2.16 -13.68
CA GLY A 706 16.59 -1.75 -12.27
C GLY A 706 15.16 -1.58 -11.77
N ASP A 707 14.83 -0.38 -11.31
CA ASP A 707 13.49 -0.02 -10.84
C ASP A 707 12.67 0.75 -11.88
N LEU A 708 13.12 0.73 -13.15
CA LEU A 708 12.46 1.36 -14.28
C LEU A 708 11.59 0.36 -15.03
N TYR A 709 10.31 0.70 -15.20
CA TYR A 709 9.33 -0.09 -15.94
C TYR A 709 8.79 0.72 -17.12
N GLY A 710 8.68 0.08 -18.28
CA GLY A 710 7.89 0.56 -19.41
C GLY A 710 6.46 0.04 -19.30
N ALA A 711 5.50 0.78 -19.80
CA ALA A 711 4.13 0.34 -19.88
C ALA A 711 3.51 0.67 -21.24
N LEU A 712 2.70 -0.27 -21.73
CA LEU A 712 1.80 -0.08 -22.85
C LEU A 712 0.38 -0.21 -22.31
N PHE A 713 -0.53 0.66 -22.73
CA PHE A 713 -1.88 0.60 -22.23
C PHE A 713 -2.95 0.85 -23.29
N LEU A 714 -4.12 0.29 -23.02
CA LEU A 714 -5.35 0.50 -23.74
C LEU A 714 -6.45 0.81 -22.74
N ASP A 715 -7.07 1.98 -22.86
CA ASP A 715 -8.12 2.45 -21.99
C ASP A 715 -9.40 2.66 -22.79
N ALA A 716 -10.54 2.26 -22.22
CA ALA A 716 -11.84 2.50 -22.84
C ALA A 716 -12.87 2.88 -21.77
N GLY A 717 -13.76 3.80 -22.06
CA GLY A 717 -14.81 4.15 -21.09
C GLY A 717 -15.73 5.26 -21.59
N ASN A 718 -16.83 5.41 -20.89
CA ASN A 718 -17.75 6.53 -21.01
C ASN A 718 -18.64 6.68 -19.77
N VAL A 719 -19.36 7.77 -19.68
CA VAL A 719 -20.45 7.98 -18.76
C VAL A 719 -21.74 8.25 -19.54
N TRP A 720 -22.87 7.94 -18.95
CA TRP A 720 -24.19 8.14 -19.57
C TRP A 720 -25.20 8.64 -18.54
N THR A 721 -26.26 9.28 -19.01
CA THR A 721 -27.42 9.62 -18.21
C THR A 721 -28.48 8.51 -18.30
N LEU A 722 -29.21 8.26 -17.23
CA LEU A 722 -30.33 7.32 -17.21
C LEU A 722 -31.58 7.92 -17.88
N ARG A 723 -31.74 9.23 -17.76
CA ARG A 723 -32.91 9.97 -18.28
C ARG A 723 -32.48 10.93 -19.38
N ASN A 724 -33.44 11.34 -20.20
CA ASN A 724 -33.23 12.43 -21.14
C ASN A 724 -33.08 13.72 -20.32
N HIS A 725 -31.98 14.41 -20.51
CA HIS A 725 -31.80 15.78 -20.02
C HIS A 725 -32.40 16.77 -21.01
N GLU A 726 -32.96 17.89 -20.52
CA GLU A 726 -33.49 18.97 -21.34
C GLU A 726 -32.49 19.44 -22.41
N TYR A 727 -31.20 19.23 -22.21
CA TYR A 727 -30.15 19.75 -23.08
C TYR A 727 -29.60 18.72 -24.07
N SER A 728 -29.80 17.42 -23.89
CA SER A 728 -29.25 16.41 -24.82
C SER A 728 -29.85 15.02 -24.63
N SER A 729 -30.60 14.56 -25.61
CA SER A 729 -30.99 13.16 -25.78
C SER A 729 -29.79 12.26 -26.13
N LEU A 730 -28.67 12.84 -26.56
CA LEU A 730 -27.43 12.14 -26.95
C LEU A 730 -26.66 11.56 -25.76
N GLY A 731 -26.93 12.05 -24.53
CA GLY A 731 -26.31 11.56 -23.30
C GLY A 731 -26.89 10.28 -22.75
N LYS A 732 -28.10 9.88 -23.18
CA LYS A 732 -28.82 8.74 -22.61
C LYS A 732 -28.15 7.41 -22.96
N PHE A 733 -28.15 6.49 -21.98
CA PHE A 733 -27.63 5.14 -22.13
C PHE A 733 -28.49 4.33 -23.13
N ASP A 734 -27.83 3.70 -24.11
CA ASP A 734 -28.45 2.81 -25.10
C ASP A 734 -27.58 1.54 -25.22
N VAL A 735 -28.13 0.41 -24.77
CA VAL A 735 -27.43 -0.88 -24.78
C VAL A 735 -27.00 -1.28 -26.22
N GLY A 736 -27.86 -1.00 -27.21
CA GLY A 736 -27.55 -1.34 -28.60
C GLY A 736 -26.38 -0.54 -29.20
N LYS A 737 -26.04 0.59 -28.60
CA LYS A 737 -24.95 1.48 -29.06
C LYS A 737 -23.77 1.52 -28.08
N PHE A 738 -23.77 0.71 -27.04
CA PHE A 738 -22.77 0.74 -25.95
C PHE A 738 -21.33 0.79 -26.46
N PHE A 739 -20.89 -0.17 -27.29
CA PHE A 739 -19.53 -0.22 -27.78
C PHE A 739 -19.15 0.95 -28.70
N ARG A 740 -20.12 1.50 -29.46
CA ARG A 740 -19.89 2.66 -30.32
C ARG A 740 -19.80 3.97 -29.55
N GLN A 741 -20.26 3.95 -28.32
CA GLN A 741 -20.26 5.13 -27.44
C GLN A 741 -19.04 5.14 -26.50
N LEU A 742 -18.14 4.15 -26.55
CA LEU A 742 -16.92 4.17 -25.74
C LEU A 742 -15.90 5.12 -26.35
N ALA A 743 -15.34 5.99 -25.54
CA ALA A 743 -14.08 6.64 -25.85
C ALA A 743 -12.95 5.63 -25.66
N VAL A 744 -12.02 5.57 -26.62
CA VAL A 744 -10.91 4.62 -26.59
C VAL A 744 -9.60 5.37 -26.76
N GLY A 745 -8.62 5.04 -25.95
CA GLY A 745 -7.27 5.58 -26.03
C GLY A 745 -6.22 4.53 -25.75
N THR A 746 -5.07 4.71 -26.31
CA THR A 746 -3.87 3.91 -26.07
C THR A 746 -2.72 4.81 -25.65
N GLY A 747 -1.58 4.23 -25.33
CA GLY A 747 -0.40 5.03 -25.06
C GLY A 747 0.72 4.22 -24.45
N VAL A 748 1.79 4.95 -24.21
CA VAL A 748 3.01 4.44 -23.58
C VAL A 748 3.28 5.20 -22.29
N GLY A 749 3.94 4.55 -21.36
CA GLY A 749 4.29 5.21 -20.11
C GLY A 749 5.57 4.65 -19.50
N VAL A 750 6.19 5.48 -18.69
CA VAL A 750 7.37 5.13 -17.92
C VAL A 750 7.01 5.18 -16.43
N ARG A 751 7.48 4.18 -15.67
CA ARG A 751 7.29 4.08 -14.24
C ARG A 751 8.66 3.92 -13.59
N TYR A 752 8.92 4.71 -12.57
CA TYR A 752 10.10 4.56 -11.73
C TYR A 752 9.66 4.22 -10.31
N ASP A 753 9.93 2.97 -9.89
CA ASP A 753 9.52 2.46 -8.57
C ASP A 753 10.64 2.70 -7.56
N MET A 754 10.41 3.64 -6.64
CA MET A 754 11.36 3.99 -5.57
C MET A 754 11.14 3.16 -4.29
N GLY A 755 10.30 2.13 -4.34
CA GLY A 755 9.94 1.31 -3.18
C GLY A 755 8.90 1.96 -2.26
N MET A 756 9.03 3.25 -1.94
CA MET A 756 8.03 4.00 -1.17
C MET A 756 6.91 4.56 -2.05
N PHE A 757 7.24 4.99 -3.24
CA PHE A 757 6.28 5.50 -4.22
C PHE A 757 6.79 5.28 -5.66
N VAL A 758 5.87 5.31 -6.59
CA VAL A 758 6.15 5.16 -8.03
C VAL A 758 5.90 6.50 -8.71
N ILE A 759 6.89 7.02 -9.41
CA ILE A 759 6.71 8.18 -10.29
C ILE A 759 6.35 7.63 -11.68
N ARG A 760 5.34 8.17 -12.30
CA ARG A 760 4.95 7.78 -13.65
C ARG A 760 4.71 8.97 -14.55
N VAL A 761 5.03 8.76 -15.82
CA VAL A 761 4.73 9.66 -16.93
C VAL A 761 4.01 8.84 -17.98
N ASP A 762 2.80 9.22 -18.32
CA ASP A 762 1.98 8.56 -19.33
C ASP A 762 1.72 9.51 -20.50
N TRP A 763 2.04 9.06 -21.71
CA TRP A 763 1.66 9.71 -22.97
C TRP A 763 0.52 8.93 -23.58
N GLY A 764 -0.67 9.51 -23.50
CA GLY A 764 -1.92 8.95 -24.01
C GLY A 764 -2.26 9.49 -25.41
N ILE A 765 -2.77 8.61 -26.25
CA ILE A 765 -3.20 8.89 -27.61
C ILE A 765 -4.65 8.43 -27.75
N GLY A 766 -5.56 9.36 -28.01
CA GLY A 766 -6.96 9.08 -28.28
C GLY A 766 -7.13 8.42 -29.63
N LEU A 767 -7.84 7.31 -29.65
CA LEU A 767 -8.19 6.56 -30.85
C LEU A 767 -9.62 6.88 -31.29
N HIS A 768 -10.54 6.91 -30.36
CA HIS A 768 -11.96 7.10 -30.63
C HIS A 768 -12.63 8.01 -29.61
N VAL A 769 -13.46 8.93 -30.07
CA VAL A 769 -14.39 9.73 -29.26
C VAL A 769 -15.82 9.37 -29.62
N PRO A 770 -16.77 9.37 -28.64
CA PRO A 770 -18.13 8.87 -28.87
C PRO A 770 -19.03 9.81 -29.67
N TYR A 771 -18.63 11.06 -29.83
CA TYR A 771 -19.39 12.08 -30.58
C TYR A 771 -18.91 12.17 -32.04
N ASP A 772 -19.74 12.78 -32.87
CA ASP A 772 -19.45 12.98 -34.30
C ASP A 772 -18.34 14.03 -34.51
N THR A 773 -17.33 13.65 -35.22
CA THR A 773 -16.19 14.52 -35.56
C THR A 773 -16.14 14.81 -37.04
N ALA A 774 -17.12 14.39 -37.85
CA ALA A 774 -17.11 14.37 -39.30
C ALA A 774 -15.93 13.55 -39.91
N LYS A 775 -15.31 12.65 -39.10
CA LYS A 775 -14.31 11.71 -39.55
C LYS A 775 -14.75 10.29 -39.16
N ASN A 776 -14.94 9.43 -40.14
CA ASN A 776 -15.35 8.04 -39.93
C ASN A 776 -14.16 7.11 -39.65
N GLY A 777 -14.40 5.98 -38.99
CA GLY A 777 -13.43 4.94 -38.72
C GLY A 777 -13.09 4.79 -37.23
N ILE A 778 -12.18 3.85 -36.96
CA ILE A 778 -11.71 3.57 -35.59
C ILE A 778 -10.98 4.78 -35.00
N TYR A 779 -10.15 5.43 -35.82
CA TYR A 779 -9.49 6.68 -35.47
C TYR A 779 -10.33 7.84 -36.03
N ASN A 780 -11.18 8.43 -35.17
CA ASN A 780 -12.11 9.48 -35.57
C ASN A 780 -11.72 10.89 -35.08
N ILE A 781 -10.54 11.07 -34.49
CA ILE A 781 -10.06 12.40 -34.07
C ILE A 781 -9.44 13.13 -35.25
N ARG A 782 -9.82 14.40 -35.48
CA ARG A 782 -9.43 15.15 -36.66
C ARG A 782 -7.93 15.44 -36.71
N ARG A 783 -7.38 15.97 -35.65
CA ARG A 783 -5.97 16.37 -35.54
C ARG A 783 -5.24 15.52 -34.53
N PHE A 784 -4.07 15.01 -34.89
CA PHE A 784 -3.25 14.24 -33.96
C PHE A 784 -2.88 15.03 -32.70
N LYS A 785 -2.70 16.35 -32.79
CA LYS A 785 -2.42 17.23 -31.66
C LYS A 785 -3.55 17.19 -30.62
N ASP A 786 -4.80 17.08 -31.05
CA ASP A 786 -5.98 17.06 -30.19
C ASP A 786 -6.21 15.66 -29.56
N ALA A 787 -5.52 14.64 -30.08
CA ALA A 787 -5.56 13.27 -29.61
C ALA A 787 -4.54 12.99 -28.49
N GLN A 788 -3.64 13.92 -28.17
CA GLN A 788 -2.54 13.67 -27.24
C GLN A 788 -2.83 14.23 -25.86
N SER A 789 -2.45 13.45 -24.86
CA SER A 789 -2.48 13.88 -23.45
C SER A 789 -1.23 13.37 -22.73
N LEU A 790 -0.57 14.24 -21.97
CA LEU A 790 0.58 13.88 -21.14
C LEU A 790 0.20 14.01 -19.66
N HIS A 791 0.41 12.93 -18.91
CA HIS A 791 0.08 12.89 -17.49
C HIS A 791 1.31 12.57 -16.65
N PHE A 792 1.53 13.39 -15.62
CA PHE A 792 2.46 13.11 -14.53
C PHE A 792 1.65 12.67 -13.33
N ALA A 793 2.03 11.56 -12.70
CA ALA A 793 1.33 11.08 -11.53
C ALA A 793 2.24 10.30 -10.58
N VAL A 794 1.80 10.13 -9.35
CA VAL A 794 2.45 9.32 -8.33
C VAL A 794 1.57 8.10 -8.04
N GLY A 795 2.18 6.92 -7.98
CA GLY A 795 1.49 5.64 -7.84
C GLY A 795 1.09 5.00 -9.17
N TYR A 796 0.67 3.74 -9.09
CA TYR A 796 0.06 3.05 -10.22
C TYR A 796 -1.36 3.58 -10.48
N PRO A 797 -1.89 3.50 -11.73
CA PRO A 797 -3.20 4.06 -12.05
C PRO A 797 -4.37 3.29 -11.39
N PHE A 798 -4.14 2.00 -11.07
CA PHE A 798 -5.10 1.09 -10.44
C PHE A 798 -4.38 -0.09 -9.79
#